data_2fa0b9e35821ec34659afd33514933e5
#
_entry.id   2fa0b9e35821ec34659afd33514933e5
#
_cell.length_a   1.000
_cell.length_b   1.000
_cell.length_c   1.000
_cell.angle_alpha   90.00
_cell.angle_beta   90.00
_cell.angle_gamma   90.00
#
_symmetry.space_group_name_H-M   'P 1'
#
loop_
_entity.id
_entity.type
_entity.pdbx_description
1 polymer ?
#
loop_
_entity_poly.entity_id
_entity_poly.type
_entity_poly.pdbx_seq_one_letter_code
_entity_poly.pdbx_strand_id
1 'polypeptide(L)'
;MSKLQTIDDIKIPYPVEGIVRTAALDDTIAPADSVQLAVNMNFDRVGAIQTRAGITEFATSLEEKINSFGTLKNTITQPGYISIEQIGTSGIFTSEISFVASSKINDTHFLMVWTGVSGDGFAQVIRTNLETGGFIPVGSPLEFDISNALYVEVQRVNENNHLVVWSGSSFDGFAQTLRVDPISYAVTTLGTPLEFDTTNATFNSMVAIDENHFIVFYNNGSNGIATILEVDLGTFAVSEPGSPLTFDTGGVTSISCVPLGDGSRVFVFWSNGGVGKSQVFNVNLITWGITAVGSPLTLGYNSSFNSAQSLGDNEHFINFYSEGSSVGKARVFNVNPSTYAVTTVGSVATFEPGTSRINASVDMGNGENFVNFWSDADDAIYTQIFEVDTTTFNTTVVGSKIFVADGNGSSISLSSLKINDFLVIGTWSNVGEEGEGATFKINGPRVNQNFLYASHEDSVSNWDGTSWVSRRLGLVGSSKPRFSQFLNYIWMVNGNAQDGGDLVATSNGGAFGTNLVPLGFPKGDFIHGGFEGRVWVADAATGIVYYTDIVQFSPPDVYSLTYDPQVNFITTLSPQTGQKFTAMYRVPRALLIFTQDSIFRIYGATSLDSYPAYNVGTFSQESIIETKTGIFFHHSSGFYQFDYGSQPVEISRRIIDFVKAIPRAYYENVKGVYDGFDTVQWYVGPIAVEGVVFSNCVLRYTISTQVWTVYDYKNNDVTAMVLYDNGIVQTPLLGTSAGLVGSIEKGTTDFGQPFYYEYIDRWRSFTDMYCEIKSLGGISVYSENAAGGNVSYQIQKSGPNAWKPLATIDEKNNAFF
;
A
#
# COMPACT_ATOMS: atom_id res chain seq x y z
N MET A 1 40.24 -42.15 -31.82
CA MET A 1 39.04 -41.33 -32.05
C MET A 1 38.25 -41.30 -30.79
N SER A 2 38.46 -40.32 -29.91
CA SER A 2 37.63 -40.13 -28.73
C SER A 2 36.27 -39.60 -29.17
N LYS A 3 35.22 -40.23 -28.75
CA LYS A 3 33.87 -39.75 -28.94
C LYS A 3 33.78 -38.29 -28.41
N LEU A 4 33.46 -37.37 -29.30
CA LEU A 4 32.93 -36.04 -28.87
C LEU A 4 31.71 -36.33 -28.02
N GLN A 5 31.78 -36.05 -26.69
CA GLN A 5 30.62 -35.95 -25.87
C GLN A 5 29.89 -34.70 -26.33
N THR A 6 28.69 -34.84 -26.84
CA THR A 6 27.73 -33.73 -27.00
C THR A 6 27.50 -33.18 -25.62
N ILE A 7 27.97 -31.96 -25.37
CA ILE A 7 27.62 -31.22 -24.15
C ILE A 7 26.13 -30.86 -24.30
N ASP A 8 25.32 -31.40 -23.42
CA ASP A 8 23.94 -30.98 -23.29
C ASP A 8 23.88 -29.46 -23.03
N ASP A 9 22.86 -28.79 -23.49
CA ASP A 9 22.67 -27.35 -23.35
C ASP A 9 23.02 -26.89 -21.93
N ILE A 10 24.07 -26.10 -21.76
CA ILE A 10 24.43 -25.53 -20.47
C ILE A 10 23.42 -24.41 -20.18
N LYS A 11 22.47 -24.67 -19.28
CA LYS A 11 21.60 -23.64 -18.76
C LYS A 11 22.36 -22.77 -17.78
N ILE A 12 22.53 -21.50 -18.12
CA ILE A 12 23.06 -20.51 -17.20
C ILE A 12 21.96 -20.25 -16.15
N PRO A 13 22.24 -20.47 -14.85
CA PRO A 13 21.27 -20.20 -13.82
C PRO A 13 20.82 -18.73 -13.86
N TYR A 14 19.59 -18.51 -13.55
CA TYR A 14 19.01 -17.19 -13.48
C TYR A 14 19.57 -16.41 -12.27
N PRO A 15 19.95 -15.13 -12.40
CA PRO A 15 20.60 -14.38 -11.32
C PRO A 15 19.58 -13.87 -10.28
N VAL A 16 19.05 -14.76 -9.46
CA VAL A 16 18.12 -14.41 -8.37
C VAL A 16 18.81 -13.75 -7.17
N GLU A 17 20.12 -13.89 -7.05
CA GLU A 17 20.91 -13.29 -5.97
C GLU A 17 21.39 -11.85 -6.27
N GLY A 18 21.06 -11.33 -7.46
CA GLY A 18 21.42 -9.99 -7.89
C GLY A 18 22.95 -9.81 -8.07
N ILE A 19 23.42 -8.59 -7.84
CA ILE A 19 24.84 -8.25 -7.97
C ILE A 19 25.58 -8.72 -6.72
N VAL A 20 26.58 -9.57 -6.91
CA VAL A 20 27.52 -9.97 -5.87
C VAL A 20 28.92 -9.65 -6.35
N ARG A 21 29.59 -8.73 -5.68
CA ARG A 21 30.99 -8.39 -5.91
C ARG A 21 31.81 -8.67 -4.67
N THR A 22 32.66 -9.66 -4.78
CA THR A 22 33.68 -10.01 -3.80
C THR A 22 35.04 -9.88 -4.46
N ALA A 23 36.09 -9.74 -3.68
CA ALA A 23 37.47 -9.62 -4.17
C ALA A 23 37.94 -10.82 -5.02
N ALA A 24 37.26 -11.94 -4.95
CA ALA A 24 37.47 -13.12 -5.77
C ALA A 24 36.23 -13.39 -6.60
N LEU A 25 36.29 -13.03 -7.85
CA LEU A 25 35.21 -13.17 -8.84
C LEU A 25 35.13 -14.60 -9.42
N ASP A 26 35.43 -15.62 -8.64
CA ASP A 26 35.37 -17.00 -9.12
C ASP A 26 34.11 -17.72 -8.59
N ASP A 27 33.77 -18.81 -9.27
CA ASP A 27 32.59 -19.64 -8.98
C ASP A 27 32.53 -20.22 -7.58
N THR A 28 33.65 -20.18 -6.83
CA THR A 28 33.76 -20.80 -5.51
C THR A 28 33.29 -19.88 -4.40
N ILE A 29 33.18 -18.57 -4.63
CA ILE A 29 32.87 -17.56 -3.59
C ILE A 29 31.53 -16.88 -3.84
N ALA A 30 31.18 -16.59 -5.08
CA ALA A 30 29.91 -15.97 -5.42
C ALA A 30 28.80 -17.02 -5.61
N PRO A 31 27.57 -16.79 -5.17
CA PRO A 31 26.45 -17.67 -5.46
C PRO A 31 26.28 -17.94 -6.95
N ALA A 32 25.86 -19.17 -7.30
CA ALA A 32 25.76 -19.60 -8.69
C ALA A 32 24.80 -18.77 -9.55
N ASP A 33 23.81 -18.19 -8.91
CA ASP A 33 22.74 -17.38 -9.49
C ASP A 33 22.93 -15.86 -9.34
N SER A 34 24.18 -15.42 -9.08
CA SER A 34 24.56 -14.00 -9.05
C SER A 34 25.23 -13.54 -10.35
N VAL A 35 25.28 -12.23 -10.55
CA VAL A 35 25.94 -11.58 -11.67
C VAL A 35 27.10 -10.70 -11.22
N GLN A 36 28.06 -10.46 -12.10
CA GLN A 36 29.21 -9.60 -11.84
C GLN A 36 28.83 -8.12 -11.92
N LEU A 37 28.04 -7.74 -12.90
CA LEU A 37 27.57 -6.39 -13.13
C LEU A 37 26.22 -6.39 -13.85
N ALA A 38 25.29 -5.60 -13.36
CA ALA A 38 24.08 -5.25 -14.08
C ALA A 38 23.76 -3.78 -13.82
N VAL A 39 23.71 -2.99 -14.88
CA VAL A 39 23.43 -1.55 -14.82
C VAL A 39 22.07 -1.28 -15.45
N ASN A 40 21.23 -0.52 -14.75
CA ASN A 40 19.87 -0.20 -15.21
C ASN A 40 19.01 -1.44 -15.52
N MET A 41 19.18 -2.50 -14.73
CA MET A 41 18.44 -3.77 -14.86
C MET A 41 17.83 -4.20 -13.54
N ASN A 42 16.67 -4.82 -13.60
CA ASN A 42 15.92 -5.35 -12.46
C ASN A 42 15.91 -6.87 -12.44
N PHE A 43 15.98 -7.44 -11.24
CA PHE A 43 15.87 -8.87 -10.96
C PHE A 43 14.64 -9.20 -10.10
N ASP A 44 13.61 -8.36 -10.14
CA ASP A 44 12.44 -8.47 -9.27
C ASP A 44 11.52 -9.64 -9.65
N ARG A 45 11.70 -10.20 -10.86
CA ARG A 45 10.91 -11.34 -11.31
C ARG A 45 11.78 -12.57 -11.46
N VAL A 46 11.37 -13.66 -10.84
CA VAL A 46 11.97 -14.98 -11.06
C VAL A 46 11.78 -15.37 -12.53
N GLY A 47 12.88 -15.65 -13.22
CA GLY A 47 12.85 -16.08 -14.63
C GLY A 47 12.96 -14.98 -15.69
N ALA A 48 13.14 -13.69 -15.32
CA ALA A 48 13.38 -12.62 -16.30
C ALA A 48 14.31 -11.51 -15.79
N ILE A 49 15.28 -11.12 -16.59
CA ILE A 49 16.06 -9.89 -16.40
C ILE A 49 15.34 -8.81 -17.20
N GLN A 50 15.03 -7.69 -16.55
CA GLN A 50 14.34 -6.57 -17.18
C GLN A 50 15.19 -5.31 -17.10
N THR A 51 15.10 -4.44 -18.10
CA THR A 51 15.58 -3.07 -17.95
C THR A 51 14.71 -2.34 -16.92
N ARG A 52 15.33 -1.41 -16.15
CA ARG A 52 14.54 -0.56 -15.26
C ARG A 52 13.53 0.27 -16.05
N ALA A 53 12.49 0.72 -15.39
CA ALA A 53 11.66 1.78 -15.92
C ALA A 53 12.40 3.14 -15.86
N GLY A 54 11.96 4.08 -16.65
CA GLY A 54 12.56 5.41 -16.75
C GLY A 54 12.11 6.37 -15.65
N ILE A 55 12.36 7.64 -15.89
CA ILE A 55 11.92 8.77 -15.08
C ILE A 55 11.02 9.65 -15.95
N THR A 56 9.78 9.83 -15.54
CA THR A 56 8.82 10.68 -16.24
C THR A 56 8.64 11.98 -15.48
N GLU A 57 8.58 13.10 -16.18
CA GLU A 57 8.28 14.40 -15.58
C GLU A 57 6.96 14.31 -14.78
N PHE A 58 7.02 14.71 -13.52
CA PHE A 58 5.88 14.68 -12.61
C PHE A 58 5.21 16.07 -12.52
N ALA A 59 6.03 17.13 -12.50
CA ALA A 59 5.59 18.49 -12.37
C ALA A 59 6.43 19.38 -13.28
N THR A 60 5.92 20.54 -13.66
CA THR A 60 6.68 21.52 -14.44
C THR A 60 7.99 21.89 -13.76
N SER A 61 9.05 22.11 -14.55
CA SER A 61 10.36 22.47 -14.02
C SER A 61 10.28 23.78 -13.22
N LEU A 62 11.04 23.84 -12.11
CA LEU A 62 11.26 25.05 -11.35
C LEU A 62 12.39 25.90 -11.95
N GLU A 63 13.13 25.36 -12.96
CA GLU A 63 14.29 25.97 -13.60
C GLU A 63 15.47 26.28 -12.65
N GLU A 64 15.35 25.91 -11.37
CA GLU A 64 16.29 26.16 -10.30
C GLU A 64 16.57 24.86 -9.54
N LYS A 65 17.79 24.73 -8.98
CA LYS A 65 18.17 23.55 -8.23
C LYS A 65 17.21 23.25 -7.09
N ILE A 66 16.67 22.03 -7.04
CA ILE A 66 15.86 21.53 -5.93
C ILE A 66 16.77 21.13 -4.77
N ASN A 67 16.62 21.77 -3.63
CA ASN A 67 17.44 21.51 -2.45
C ASN A 67 16.86 20.41 -1.56
N SER A 68 15.55 20.40 -1.36
CA SER A 68 14.85 19.38 -0.58
C SER A 68 13.36 19.34 -0.92
N PHE A 69 12.70 18.25 -0.55
CA PHE A 69 11.26 18.13 -0.61
C PHE A 69 10.65 18.04 0.79
N GLY A 70 9.41 18.52 0.90
CA GLY A 70 8.54 18.31 2.05
C GLY A 70 7.17 17.81 1.59
N THR A 71 6.53 16.98 2.39
CA THR A 71 5.17 16.51 2.13
C THR A 71 4.28 16.82 3.32
N LEU A 72 3.09 17.33 3.06
CA LEU A 72 2.06 17.54 4.05
C LEU A 72 0.86 16.67 3.67
N LYS A 73 0.58 15.70 4.51
CA LYS A 73 -0.68 14.94 4.45
C LYS A 73 -1.69 15.67 5.32
N ASN A 74 -2.59 16.38 4.70
CA ASN A 74 -3.58 17.14 5.42
C ASN A 74 -4.96 16.54 5.20
N THR A 75 -5.58 16.10 6.30
CA THR A 75 -6.99 15.74 6.31
C THR A 75 -7.78 16.98 6.65
N ILE A 76 -8.11 17.79 5.65
CA ILE A 76 -8.94 18.96 5.86
C ILE A 76 -10.39 18.51 5.94
N THR A 77 -11.00 18.75 7.08
CA THR A 77 -12.46 18.76 7.19
C THR A 77 -12.92 20.11 6.65
N GLN A 78 -13.26 20.21 5.38
CA GLN A 78 -14.01 21.38 4.88
C GLN A 78 -15.46 21.16 5.26
N PRO A 79 -16.09 22.07 6.00
CA PRO A 79 -17.53 21.96 6.26
C PRO A 79 -18.27 22.09 4.94
N GLY A 80 -18.92 21.03 4.47
CA GLY A 80 -20.05 21.21 3.62
C GLY A 80 -20.13 20.53 2.26
N TYR A 81 -19.20 19.72 1.79
CA TYR A 81 -19.45 19.01 0.52
C TYR A 81 -18.69 17.69 0.39
N ILE A 82 -19.34 16.59 0.72
CA ILE A 82 -18.93 15.26 0.27
C ILE A 82 -19.72 14.94 -0.99
N SER A 83 -19.07 14.53 -2.04
CA SER A 83 -19.73 14.05 -3.25
C SER A 83 -19.08 12.75 -3.73
N ILE A 84 -19.85 11.93 -4.42
CA ILE A 84 -19.37 10.75 -5.10
C ILE A 84 -19.50 10.99 -6.60
N GLU A 85 -18.52 10.57 -7.38
CA GLU A 85 -18.57 10.64 -8.83
C GLU A 85 -18.02 9.35 -9.45
N GLN A 86 -18.61 8.89 -10.51
CA GLN A 86 -18.05 7.79 -11.29
C GLN A 86 -16.86 8.33 -12.08
N ILE A 87 -15.70 7.67 -11.98
CA ILE A 87 -14.53 7.97 -12.78
C ILE A 87 -14.38 6.94 -13.90
N GLY A 88 -14.14 7.43 -15.12
CA GLY A 88 -14.08 6.58 -16.31
C GLY A 88 -15.44 6.01 -16.74
N THR A 89 -15.38 5.06 -17.64
CA THR A 89 -16.56 4.32 -18.12
C THR A 89 -16.68 3.01 -17.37
N SER A 90 -17.91 2.54 -17.13
CA SER A 90 -18.15 1.17 -16.69
C SER A 90 -17.56 0.15 -17.67
N GLY A 91 -17.18 -1.00 -17.16
CA GLY A 91 -16.61 -2.09 -17.94
C GLY A 91 -17.38 -3.38 -17.73
N ILE A 92 -17.71 -4.07 -18.85
CA ILE A 92 -18.31 -5.41 -18.84
C ILE A 92 -17.19 -6.41 -18.59
N PHE A 93 -17.39 -7.34 -17.63
CA PHE A 93 -16.43 -8.39 -17.31
C PHE A 93 -16.96 -9.81 -17.62
N THR A 94 -18.27 -9.96 -17.73
CA THR A 94 -18.91 -11.23 -18.11
C THR A 94 -20.22 -10.99 -18.88
N SER A 95 -20.64 -11.97 -19.66
CA SER A 95 -21.86 -11.90 -20.47
C SER A 95 -23.13 -12.27 -19.70
N GLU A 96 -23.03 -12.86 -18.51
CA GLU A 96 -24.17 -13.25 -17.68
C GLU A 96 -23.74 -13.28 -16.20
N ILE A 97 -24.57 -12.75 -15.31
CA ILE A 97 -24.34 -12.72 -13.88
C ILE A 97 -25.64 -12.68 -13.09
N SER A 98 -25.73 -13.44 -11.97
CA SER A 98 -26.89 -13.38 -11.08
C SER A 98 -26.52 -13.14 -9.60
N PHE A 99 -25.37 -13.58 -9.14
CA PHE A 99 -24.81 -13.27 -7.81
C PHE A 99 -23.35 -12.85 -7.98
N VAL A 100 -22.90 -11.85 -7.21
CA VAL A 100 -21.53 -11.36 -7.27
C VAL A 100 -21.01 -11.01 -5.90
N ALA A 101 -19.76 -11.37 -5.63
CA ALA A 101 -18.99 -10.92 -4.49
C ALA A 101 -17.56 -10.56 -4.90
N SER A 102 -16.90 -9.72 -4.11
CA SER A 102 -15.56 -9.24 -4.44
C SER A 102 -14.65 -9.19 -3.22
N SER A 103 -13.36 -9.48 -3.42
CA SER A 103 -12.35 -9.46 -2.38
C SER A 103 -11.09 -8.76 -2.85
N LYS A 104 -10.56 -7.85 -2.04
CA LYS A 104 -9.38 -7.05 -2.38
C LYS A 104 -8.11 -7.91 -2.37
N ILE A 105 -7.33 -7.84 -3.47
CA ILE A 105 -5.97 -8.40 -3.55
C ILE A 105 -4.95 -7.32 -3.16
N ASN A 106 -4.99 -6.18 -3.85
CA ASN A 106 -4.17 -5.01 -3.58
C ASN A 106 -4.89 -3.71 -4.00
N ASP A 107 -4.21 -2.58 -4.03
CA ASP A 107 -4.85 -1.28 -4.32
C ASP A 107 -5.31 -1.11 -5.78
N THR A 108 -5.00 -2.03 -6.66
CA THR A 108 -5.39 -1.97 -8.08
C THR A 108 -6.07 -3.24 -8.59
N HIS A 109 -5.99 -4.35 -7.85
CA HIS A 109 -6.52 -5.65 -8.27
C HIS A 109 -7.43 -6.22 -7.18
N PHE A 110 -8.51 -6.84 -7.62
CA PHE A 110 -9.45 -7.54 -6.75
C PHE A 110 -9.97 -8.80 -7.44
N LEU A 111 -10.24 -9.81 -6.63
CA LEU A 111 -10.88 -11.04 -7.07
C LEU A 111 -12.38 -10.83 -7.08
N MET A 112 -13.01 -11.12 -8.21
CA MET A 112 -14.46 -11.24 -8.31
C MET A 112 -14.85 -12.70 -8.45
N VAL A 113 -15.93 -13.07 -7.79
CA VAL A 113 -16.61 -14.36 -7.93
C VAL A 113 -18.06 -14.10 -8.27
N TRP A 114 -18.62 -14.90 -9.19
CA TRP A 114 -20.01 -14.71 -9.63
C TRP A 114 -20.66 -16.00 -10.11
N THR A 115 -21.97 -15.98 -10.11
CA THR A 115 -22.79 -16.97 -10.80
C THR A 115 -22.98 -16.52 -12.23
N GLY A 116 -22.52 -17.30 -13.19
CA GLY A 116 -22.61 -17.00 -14.62
C GLY A 116 -23.64 -17.86 -15.36
N VAL A 117 -23.35 -18.11 -16.62
CA VAL A 117 -24.21 -18.91 -17.55
C VAL A 117 -24.54 -20.25 -16.93
N SER A 118 -25.79 -20.64 -17.04
CA SER A 118 -26.33 -21.95 -16.56
C SER A 118 -26.26 -22.11 -15.01
N GLY A 119 -25.95 -21.07 -14.28
CA GLY A 119 -25.78 -21.12 -12.83
C GLY A 119 -24.36 -21.47 -12.39
N ASP A 120 -23.41 -21.66 -13.30
CA ASP A 120 -22.04 -22.10 -13.00
C ASP A 120 -21.26 -21.02 -12.22
N GLY A 121 -20.29 -21.44 -11.40
CA GLY A 121 -19.49 -20.56 -10.58
C GLY A 121 -18.20 -20.12 -11.27
N PHE A 122 -17.99 -18.82 -11.37
CA PHE A 122 -16.79 -18.24 -11.99
C PHE A 122 -16.01 -17.34 -11.04
N ALA A 123 -14.69 -17.24 -11.27
CA ALA A 123 -13.80 -16.35 -10.56
C ALA A 123 -12.78 -15.73 -11.53
N GLN A 124 -12.52 -14.43 -11.41
CA GLN A 124 -11.53 -13.72 -12.23
C GLN A 124 -10.98 -12.52 -11.47
N VAL A 125 -9.73 -12.18 -11.76
CA VAL A 125 -9.14 -10.93 -11.24
C VAL A 125 -9.54 -9.76 -12.15
N ILE A 126 -9.96 -8.69 -11.53
CA ILE A 126 -10.23 -7.42 -12.20
C ILE A 126 -9.17 -6.40 -11.75
N ARG A 127 -8.66 -5.63 -12.70
CA ARG A 127 -7.79 -4.50 -12.43
C ARG A 127 -8.52 -3.19 -12.64
N THR A 128 -8.41 -2.26 -11.70
CA THR A 128 -8.84 -0.88 -11.90
C THR A 128 -7.63 0.03 -12.13
N ASN A 129 -7.81 1.01 -12.99
CA ASN A 129 -6.86 2.12 -13.13
C ASN A 129 -7.28 3.24 -12.20
N LEU A 130 -6.44 3.58 -11.22
CA LEU A 130 -6.76 4.56 -10.18
C LEU A 130 -6.94 6.00 -10.69
N GLU A 131 -6.40 6.31 -11.87
CA GLU A 131 -6.48 7.65 -12.48
C GLU A 131 -7.67 7.78 -13.44
N THR A 132 -7.91 6.75 -14.25
CA THR A 132 -8.94 6.77 -15.31
C THR A 132 -10.20 6.00 -14.95
N GLY A 133 -10.22 5.28 -13.82
CA GLY A 133 -11.34 4.44 -13.39
C GLY A 133 -11.57 3.19 -14.24
N GLY A 134 -10.65 2.87 -15.16
CA GLY A 134 -10.81 1.73 -16.07
C GLY A 134 -10.98 0.41 -15.32
N PHE A 135 -11.98 -0.36 -15.73
CA PHE A 135 -12.35 -1.65 -15.14
C PHE A 135 -12.00 -2.76 -16.14
N ILE A 136 -10.93 -3.53 -15.87
CA ILE A 136 -10.29 -4.39 -16.87
C ILE A 136 -10.14 -5.81 -16.31
N PRO A 137 -10.81 -6.82 -16.89
CA PRO A 137 -10.57 -8.23 -16.58
C PRO A 137 -9.12 -8.64 -16.87
N VAL A 138 -8.51 -9.42 -15.98
CA VAL A 138 -7.14 -9.91 -16.10
C VAL A 138 -7.13 -11.42 -16.15
N GLY A 139 -6.49 -11.98 -17.18
CA GLY A 139 -6.49 -13.42 -17.42
C GLY A 139 -7.84 -13.95 -17.91
N SER A 140 -7.99 -15.27 -17.96
CA SER A 140 -9.25 -15.94 -18.27
C SER A 140 -10.03 -16.25 -16.98
N PRO A 141 -11.36 -16.19 -17.00
CA PRO A 141 -12.15 -16.61 -15.85
C PRO A 141 -11.90 -18.09 -15.53
N LEU A 142 -11.80 -18.41 -14.26
CA LEU A 142 -11.80 -19.78 -13.75
C LEU A 142 -13.25 -20.18 -13.49
N GLU A 143 -13.68 -21.28 -14.04
CA GLU A 143 -14.92 -21.97 -13.66
C GLU A 143 -14.59 -22.88 -12.47
N PHE A 144 -15.08 -22.56 -11.26
CA PHE A 144 -14.80 -23.33 -10.06
C PHE A 144 -15.94 -24.32 -9.70
N ASP A 145 -17.15 -24.10 -10.23
CA ASP A 145 -18.28 -25.00 -10.13
C ASP A 145 -19.03 -25.05 -11.47
N ILE A 146 -19.24 -26.26 -12.01
CA ILE A 146 -19.87 -26.51 -13.32
C ILE A 146 -21.36 -26.84 -13.21
N SER A 147 -21.92 -26.81 -12.02
CA SER A 147 -23.30 -27.28 -11.82
C SER A 147 -24.23 -26.22 -11.23
N ASN A 148 -23.80 -25.52 -10.23
CA ASN A 148 -24.55 -24.41 -9.64
C ASN A 148 -23.68 -23.69 -8.59
N ALA A 149 -23.66 -22.37 -8.59
CA ALA A 149 -22.97 -21.58 -7.55
C ALA A 149 -23.76 -20.30 -7.25
N LEU A 150 -24.81 -20.43 -6.45
CA LEU A 150 -25.67 -19.31 -6.05
C LEU A 150 -25.21 -18.73 -4.71
N TYR A 151 -25.64 -17.52 -4.38
CA TYR A 151 -25.33 -16.85 -3.11
C TYR A 151 -23.84 -16.86 -2.77
N VAL A 152 -23.00 -16.59 -3.77
CA VAL A 152 -21.55 -16.58 -3.63
C VAL A 152 -21.09 -15.50 -2.67
N GLU A 153 -20.11 -15.83 -1.82
CA GLU A 153 -19.38 -14.92 -0.93
C GLU A 153 -17.90 -15.22 -1.00
N VAL A 154 -17.05 -14.20 -0.86
CA VAL A 154 -15.61 -14.38 -0.90
C VAL A 154 -14.90 -13.51 0.13
N GLN A 155 -14.00 -14.13 0.89
CA GLN A 155 -13.17 -13.44 1.88
C GLN A 155 -11.69 -13.75 1.66
N ARG A 156 -10.85 -12.77 1.94
CA ARG A 156 -9.41 -12.90 1.84
C ARG A 156 -8.87 -13.76 3.00
N VAL A 157 -8.07 -14.78 2.68
CA VAL A 157 -7.29 -15.57 3.65
C VAL A 157 -5.93 -14.92 3.85
N ASN A 158 -5.21 -14.66 2.76
CA ASN A 158 -3.93 -13.96 2.79
C ASN A 158 -3.70 -13.22 1.46
N GLU A 159 -2.49 -12.75 1.17
CA GLU A 159 -2.20 -11.94 -0.02
C GLU A 159 -2.65 -12.56 -1.35
N ASN A 160 -2.60 -13.88 -1.45
CA ASN A 160 -2.83 -14.60 -2.70
C ASN A 160 -3.96 -15.62 -2.64
N ASN A 161 -4.54 -15.86 -1.47
CA ASN A 161 -5.54 -16.91 -1.29
C ASN A 161 -6.83 -16.33 -0.70
N HIS A 162 -7.96 -16.82 -1.23
CA HIS A 162 -9.29 -16.37 -0.88
C HIS A 162 -10.20 -17.57 -0.64
N LEU A 163 -11.01 -17.51 0.41
CA LEU A 163 -12.06 -18.51 0.66
C LEU A 163 -13.33 -18.07 -0.06
N VAL A 164 -13.90 -18.92 -0.90
CA VAL A 164 -15.22 -18.75 -1.51
C VAL A 164 -16.20 -19.73 -0.91
N VAL A 165 -17.41 -19.27 -0.61
CA VAL A 165 -18.56 -20.11 -0.23
C VAL A 165 -19.71 -19.89 -1.20
N TRP A 166 -20.49 -20.94 -1.45
CA TRP A 166 -21.63 -20.86 -2.36
C TRP A 166 -22.68 -21.93 -2.06
N SER A 167 -23.86 -21.74 -2.63
CA SER A 167 -24.88 -22.77 -2.70
C SER A 167 -24.74 -23.54 -4.01
N GLY A 168 -24.39 -24.80 -3.94
CA GLY A 168 -24.21 -25.69 -5.08
C GLY A 168 -25.52 -26.31 -5.59
N SER A 169 -25.41 -27.45 -6.27
CA SER A 169 -26.58 -28.25 -6.71
C SER A 169 -27.47 -28.57 -5.52
N SER A 170 -28.77 -28.51 -5.71
CA SER A 170 -29.79 -28.71 -4.66
C SER A 170 -29.74 -27.67 -3.53
N PHE A 171 -29.02 -26.60 -3.71
CA PHE A 171 -28.68 -25.57 -2.73
C PHE A 171 -27.76 -26.01 -1.59
N ASP A 172 -27.09 -27.15 -1.70
CA ASP A 172 -26.13 -27.64 -0.71
C ASP A 172 -24.98 -26.60 -0.51
N GLY A 173 -24.47 -26.48 0.71
CA GLY A 173 -23.44 -25.50 1.04
C GLY A 173 -22.02 -25.98 0.73
N PHE A 174 -21.28 -25.29 -0.09
CA PHE A 174 -19.89 -25.59 -0.44
C PHE A 174 -18.92 -24.46 -0.08
N ALA A 175 -17.68 -24.85 0.18
CA ALA A 175 -16.58 -23.94 0.45
C ALA A 175 -15.28 -24.45 -0.20
N GLN A 176 -14.49 -23.55 -0.81
CA GLN A 176 -13.19 -23.87 -1.39
C GLN A 176 -12.26 -22.68 -1.37
N THR A 177 -10.95 -22.95 -1.31
CA THR A 177 -9.94 -21.91 -1.42
C THR A 177 -9.58 -21.68 -2.90
N LEU A 178 -9.55 -20.41 -3.30
CA LEU A 178 -9.04 -19.95 -4.58
C LEU A 178 -7.68 -19.29 -4.39
N ARG A 179 -6.76 -19.57 -5.29
CA ARG A 179 -5.44 -18.93 -5.33
C ARG A 179 -5.33 -18.01 -6.52
N VAL A 180 -4.85 -16.81 -6.29
CA VAL A 180 -4.46 -15.85 -7.31
C VAL A 180 -2.94 -15.89 -7.47
N ASP A 181 -2.45 -16.18 -8.66
CA ASP A 181 -1.02 -16.08 -8.94
C ASP A 181 -0.57 -14.60 -8.88
N PRO A 182 0.43 -14.24 -8.08
CA PRO A 182 0.79 -12.83 -7.86
C PRO A 182 1.43 -12.15 -9.10
N ILE A 183 1.79 -12.91 -10.13
CA ILE A 183 2.47 -12.40 -11.33
C ILE A 183 1.51 -12.35 -12.52
N SER A 184 0.88 -13.48 -12.82
CA SER A 184 -0.04 -13.62 -13.96
C SER A 184 -1.47 -13.23 -13.62
N TYR A 185 -1.81 -13.14 -12.33
CA TYR A 185 -3.18 -12.98 -11.81
C TYR A 185 -4.15 -14.07 -12.27
N ALA A 186 -3.62 -15.22 -12.69
CA ALA A 186 -4.44 -16.39 -12.98
C ALA A 186 -5.04 -16.95 -11.68
N VAL A 187 -6.32 -17.30 -11.72
CA VAL A 187 -7.03 -17.90 -10.60
C VAL A 187 -7.03 -19.41 -10.73
N THR A 188 -6.80 -20.13 -9.64
CA THR A 188 -6.85 -21.59 -9.58
C THR A 188 -7.54 -22.05 -8.30
N THR A 189 -8.18 -23.23 -8.30
CA THR A 189 -8.73 -23.85 -7.10
C THR A 189 -7.63 -24.56 -6.31
N LEU A 190 -7.72 -24.53 -4.98
CA LEU A 190 -6.88 -25.32 -4.06
C LEU A 190 -7.74 -26.26 -3.24
N GLY A 191 -7.26 -27.51 -3.09
CA GLY A 191 -8.01 -28.56 -2.40
C GLY A 191 -9.28 -29.00 -3.15
N THR A 192 -10.05 -29.86 -2.53
CA THR A 192 -11.39 -30.26 -2.98
C THR A 192 -12.43 -29.40 -2.28
N PRO A 193 -13.55 -29.05 -2.91
CA PRO A 193 -14.64 -28.35 -2.22
C PRO A 193 -15.08 -29.12 -0.98
N LEU A 194 -15.24 -28.42 0.13
CA LEU A 194 -15.90 -28.93 1.35
C LEU A 194 -17.40 -28.70 1.19
N GLU A 195 -18.19 -29.74 1.32
CA GLU A 195 -19.63 -29.63 1.52
C GLU A 195 -19.90 -29.47 3.03
N PHE A 196 -20.26 -28.25 3.46
CA PHE A 196 -20.51 -27.93 4.87
C PHE A 196 -21.98 -28.02 5.27
N ASP A 197 -22.91 -28.06 4.31
CA ASP A 197 -24.33 -28.34 4.54
C ASP A 197 -24.89 -29.13 3.35
N THR A 198 -25.53 -30.27 3.64
CA THR A 198 -26.13 -31.21 2.67
C THR A 198 -27.61 -30.95 2.39
N THR A 199 -28.16 -29.88 2.96
CA THR A 199 -29.60 -29.59 2.84
C THR A 199 -29.87 -28.28 2.09
N ASN A 200 -29.28 -27.19 2.54
CA ASN A 200 -29.45 -25.87 1.93
C ASN A 200 -28.47 -24.87 2.55
N ALA A 201 -27.90 -23.96 1.78
CA ALA A 201 -27.07 -22.86 2.28
C ALA A 201 -27.33 -21.60 1.47
N THR A 202 -28.46 -20.96 1.69
CA THR A 202 -28.86 -19.74 0.96
C THR A 202 -28.67 -18.49 1.81
N PHE A 203 -28.57 -17.34 1.15
CA PHE A 203 -28.32 -16.05 1.79
C PHE A 203 -27.03 -16.05 2.62
N ASN A 204 -25.97 -16.64 2.06
CA ASN A 204 -24.67 -16.70 2.72
C ASN A 204 -24.15 -15.31 3.07
N SER A 205 -23.60 -15.16 4.27
CA SER A 205 -22.85 -13.99 4.70
C SER A 205 -21.68 -14.44 5.54
N MET A 206 -20.46 -14.06 5.17
CA MET A 206 -19.22 -14.58 5.73
C MET A 206 -18.32 -13.45 6.22
N VAL A 207 -17.65 -13.69 7.34
CA VAL A 207 -16.61 -12.78 7.85
C VAL A 207 -15.46 -13.56 8.49
N ALA A 208 -14.23 -13.03 8.37
CA ALA A 208 -13.06 -13.59 9.01
C ALA A 208 -13.09 -13.34 10.53
N ILE A 209 -12.75 -14.36 11.32
CA ILE A 209 -12.50 -14.27 12.76
C ILE A 209 -11.02 -14.02 13.02
N ASP A 210 -10.15 -14.77 12.32
CA ASP A 210 -8.71 -14.60 12.34
C ASP A 210 -8.12 -14.91 10.95
N GLU A 211 -6.82 -15.15 10.85
CA GLU A 211 -6.10 -15.36 9.60
C GLU A 211 -6.62 -16.54 8.78
N ASN A 212 -7.15 -17.57 9.43
CA ASN A 212 -7.56 -18.81 8.76
C ASN A 212 -8.93 -19.37 9.18
N HIS A 213 -9.65 -18.68 10.07
CA HIS A 213 -10.99 -19.08 10.48
C HIS A 213 -12.03 -18.06 10.07
N PHE A 214 -13.13 -18.54 9.52
CA PHE A 214 -14.24 -17.75 8.99
C PHE A 214 -15.55 -18.25 9.58
N ILE A 215 -16.44 -17.34 9.93
CA ILE A 215 -17.79 -17.69 10.30
C ILE A 215 -18.74 -17.42 9.14
N VAL A 216 -19.59 -18.37 8.81
CA VAL A 216 -20.60 -18.28 7.77
C VAL A 216 -21.97 -18.37 8.41
N PHE A 217 -22.84 -17.40 8.11
CA PHE A 217 -24.24 -17.40 8.46
C PHE A 217 -25.07 -17.66 7.21
N TYR A 218 -26.05 -18.58 7.30
CA TYR A 218 -26.86 -18.97 6.16
C TYR A 218 -28.24 -19.50 6.59
N ASN A 219 -29.13 -19.71 5.62
CA ASN A 219 -30.41 -20.38 5.82
C ASN A 219 -30.30 -21.81 5.27
N ASN A 220 -30.54 -22.82 6.12
CA ASN A 220 -30.55 -24.22 5.68
C ASN A 220 -31.92 -24.70 5.11
N GLY A 221 -32.76 -23.78 4.64
CA GLY A 221 -34.11 -24.05 4.13
C GLY A 221 -35.19 -24.07 5.20
N SER A 222 -34.82 -24.21 6.46
CA SER A 222 -35.73 -24.24 7.60
C SER A 222 -35.34 -23.28 8.72
N ASN A 223 -34.05 -23.11 8.96
CA ASN A 223 -33.50 -22.35 10.10
C ASN A 223 -32.31 -21.50 9.68
N GLY A 224 -32.00 -20.47 10.47
CA GLY A 224 -30.74 -19.77 10.40
C GLY A 224 -29.63 -20.56 11.10
N ILE A 225 -28.56 -20.85 10.40
CA ILE A 225 -27.41 -21.61 10.85
C ILE A 225 -26.16 -20.75 10.80
N ALA A 226 -25.27 -20.94 11.79
CA ALA A 226 -23.91 -20.40 11.79
C ALA A 226 -22.90 -21.54 11.92
N THR A 227 -21.86 -21.53 11.09
CA THR A 227 -20.77 -22.49 11.16
C THR A 227 -19.41 -21.83 11.05
N ILE A 228 -18.36 -22.49 11.54
CA ILE A 228 -16.96 -22.05 11.37
C ILE A 228 -16.32 -22.89 10.27
N LEU A 229 -15.64 -22.23 9.36
CA LEU A 229 -14.76 -22.83 8.36
C LEU A 229 -13.31 -22.49 8.69
N GLU A 230 -12.44 -23.48 8.64
CA GLU A 230 -11.00 -23.33 8.80
C GLU A 230 -10.29 -23.63 7.49
N VAL A 231 -9.37 -22.75 7.09
CA VAL A 231 -8.45 -22.98 5.97
C VAL A 231 -7.10 -23.39 6.52
N ASP A 232 -6.66 -24.61 6.25
CA ASP A 232 -5.31 -25.06 6.59
C ASP A 232 -4.27 -24.27 5.78
N LEU A 233 -3.46 -23.45 6.41
CA LEU A 233 -2.51 -22.56 5.73
C LEU A 233 -1.35 -23.29 5.01
N GLY A 234 -1.16 -24.57 5.23
CA GLY A 234 -0.16 -25.38 4.54
C GLY A 234 -0.68 -26.07 3.28
N THR A 235 -1.90 -26.58 3.33
CA THR A 235 -2.55 -27.32 2.23
C THR A 235 -3.64 -26.53 1.53
N PHE A 236 -4.15 -25.48 2.17
CA PHE A 236 -5.31 -24.69 1.78
C PHE A 236 -6.61 -25.49 1.64
N ALA A 237 -6.65 -26.68 2.28
CA ALA A 237 -7.88 -27.44 2.41
C ALA A 237 -8.83 -26.75 3.41
N VAL A 238 -10.13 -26.80 3.12
CA VAL A 238 -11.15 -26.25 4.01
C VAL A 238 -11.70 -27.36 4.89
N SER A 239 -11.93 -27.07 6.18
CA SER A 239 -12.55 -27.96 7.15
C SER A 239 -13.54 -27.21 8.04
N GLU A 240 -14.39 -27.95 8.76
CA GLU A 240 -15.38 -27.43 9.71
C GLU A 240 -14.98 -27.89 11.14
N PRO A 241 -14.22 -27.06 11.90
CA PRO A 241 -13.64 -27.49 13.17
C PRO A 241 -14.64 -27.54 14.35
N GLY A 242 -15.75 -26.82 14.27
CA GLY A 242 -16.79 -26.73 15.31
C GLY A 242 -18.08 -27.46 14.96
N SER A 243 -19.10 -27.29 15.80
CA SER A 243 -20.46 -27.74 15.48
C SER A 243 -21.32 -26.55 15.10
N PRO A 244 -22.12 -26.63 14.04
CA PRO A 244 -23.03 -25.55 13.64
C PRO A 244 -24.01 -25.17 14.76
N LEU A 245 -24.32 -23.87 14.84
CA LEU A 245 -25.32 -23.31 15.73
C LEU A 245 -26.60 -22.97 14.96
N THR A 246 -27.73 -23.47 15.39
CA THR A 246 -29.02 -22.91 14.96
C THR A 246 -29.27 -21.63 15.75
N PHE A 247 -29.20 -20.46 15.09
CA PHE A 247 -29.35 -19.16 15.73
C PHE A 247 -30.76 -18.60 15.68
N ASP A 248 -31.56 -19.02 14.71
CA ASP A 248 -32.99 -18.68 14.63
C ASP A 248 -33.78 -19.86 14.01
N THR A 249 -35.01 -20.02 14.46
CA THR A 249 -35.93 -21.04 13.93
C THR A 249 -36.92 -20.38 12.97
N GLY A 250 -37.11 -20.96 11.81
CA GLY A 250 -37.88 -20.40 10.69
C GLY A 250 -36.97 -19.86 9.59
N GLY A 251 -37.49 -19.70 8.40
CA GLY A 251 -36.74 -19.28 7.23
C GLY A 251 -36.15 -17.87 7.35
N VAL A 252 -34.84 -17.77 7.56
CA VAL A 252 -34.11 -16.50 7.63
C VAL A 252 -33.69 -16.06 6.24
N THR A 253 -33.68 -14.76 6.03
CA THR A 253 -33.26 -14.13 4.77
C THR A 253 -32.47 -12.86 5.04
N SER A 254 -31.84 -12.33 3.99
CA SER A 254 -31.16 -11.03 4.04
C SER A 254 -30.16 -10.93 5.22
N ILE A 255 -29.30 -11.93 5.35
CA ILE A 255 -28.29 -11.99 6.40
C ILE A 255 -27.16 -11.04 6.07
N SER A 256 -26.66 -10.28 7.05
CA SER A 256 -25.45 -9.47 6.95
C SER A 256 -24.70 -9.54 8.26
N CYS A 257 -23.45 -9.93 8.24
CA CYS A 257 -22.57 -10.07 9.40
C CYS A 257 -21.38 -9.11 9.35
N VAL A 258 -20.96 -8.62 10.52
CA VAL A 258 -19.85 -7.68 10.69
C VAL A 258 -19.05 -8.06 11.93
N PRO A 259 -17.70 -8.13 11.89
CA PRO A 259 -16.91 -8.43 13.08
C PRO A 259 -16.96 -7.27 14.08
N LEU A 260 -16.93 -7.59 15.38
CA LEU A 260 -16.79 -6.57 16.43
C LEU A 260 -15.36 -6.02 16.56
N GLY A 261 -14.39 -6.59 15.87
CA GLY A 261 -12.99 -6.15 15.94
C GLY A 261 -12.20 -6.69 17.14
N ASP A 262 -12.79 -7.50 17.99
CA ASP A 262 -12.13 -8.17 19.11
C ASP A 262 -11.58 -9.58 18.78
N GLY A 263 -11.72 -9.99 17.52
CA GLY A 263 -11.23 -11.29 17.01
C GLY A 263 -12.05 -12.50 17.46
N SER A 264 -13.18 -12.30 18.15
CA SER A 264 -13.96 -13.42 18.67
C SER A 264 -15.47 -13.24 18.55
N ARG A 265 -15.96 -12.03 18.21
CA ARG A 265 -17.38 -11.74 18.16
C ARG A 265 -17.80 -11.14 16.84
N VAL A 266 -19.05 -11.47 16.47
CA VAL A 266 -19.67 -11.04 15.22
C VAL A 266 -21.06 -10.49 15.52
N PHE A 267 -21.36 -9.33 14.98
CA PHE A 267 -22.67 -8.72 14.98
C PHE A 267 -23.41 -9.10 13.69
N VAL A 268 -24.65 -9.55 13.82
CA VAL A 268 -25.43 -10.08 12.69
C VAL A 268 -26.81 -9.45 12.63
N PHE A 269 -27.21 -9.09 11.43
CA PHE A 269 -28.57 -8.73 11.03
C PHE A 269 -29.19 -9.82 10.17
N TRP A 270 -30.49 -10.07 10.34
CA TRP A 270 -31.25 -10.95 9.46
C TRP A 270 -32.73 -10.60 9.47
N SER A 271 -33.48 -11.13 8.54
CA SER A 271 -34.93 -11.10 8.52
C SER A 271 -35.48 -12.51 8.81
N ASN A 272 -36.46 -12.61 9.66
CA ASN A 272 -37.22 -13.85 9.92
C ASN A 272 -38.72 -13.58 9.80
N GLY A 273 -39.37 -14.22 8.81
CA GLY A 273 -40.77 -13.97 8.51
C GLY A 273 -41.06 -12.51 8.15
N GLY A 274 -40.10 -11.80 7.58
CA GLY A 274 -40.17 -10.38 7.25
C GLY A 274 -39.82 -9.44 8.43
N VAL A 275 -39.66 -9.94 9.66
CA VAL A 275 -39.28 -9.11 10.82
C VAL A 275 -37.76 -9.04 10.93
N GLY A 276 -37.24 -7.82 11.01
CA GLY A 276 -35.82 -7.61 11.21
C GLY A 276 -35.37 -7.98 12.62
N LYS A 277 -34.22 -8.67 12.70
CA LYS A 277 -33.57 -9.06 13.97
C LYS A 277 -32.08 -8.78 13.93
N SER A 278 -31.47 -8.61 15.10
CA SER A 278 -30.02 -8.50 15.23
C SER A 278 -29.54 -9.06 16.57
N GLN A 279 -28.35 -9.65 16.59
CA GLN A 279 -27.72 -10.21 17.79
C GLN A 279 -26.21 -10.32 17.62
N VAL A 280 -25.49 -10.43 18.74
CA VAL A 280 -24.05 -10.72 18.78
C VAL A 280 -23.83 -12.21 18.99
N PHE A 281 -22.86 -12.76 18.29
CA PHE A 281 -22.41 -14.15 18.43
C PHE A 281 -20.94 -14.16 18.85
N ASN A 282 -20.61 -15.04 19.80
CA ASN A 282 -19.26 -15.25 20.29
C ASN A 282 -18.72 -16.59 19.79
N VAL A 283 -17.50 -16.57 19.26
CA VAL A 283 -16.75 -17.75 18.84
C VAL A 283 -15.73 -18.09 19.93
N ASN A 284 -15.73 -19.31 20.40
CA ASN A 284 -14.70 -19.82 21.31
C ASN A 284 -13.48 -20.22 20.49
N LEU A 285 -12.40 -19.46 20.58
CA LEU A 285 -11.17 -19.63 19.78
C LEU A 285 -10.36 -20.93 20.08
N ILE A 286 -10.82 -21.76 21.02
CA ILE A 286 -10.17 -23.05 21.34
C ILE A 286 -11.00 -24.21 20.80
N THR A 287 -12.32 -24.14 20.97
CA THR A 287 -13.23 -25.24 20.61
C THR A 287 -14.01 -24.97 19.32
N TRP A 288 -13.90 -23.73 18.81
CA TRP A 288 -14.63 -23.22 17.66
C TRP A 288 -16.16 -23.31 17.79
N GLY A 289 -16.62 -23.46 19.04
CA GLY A 289 -18.05 -23.45 19.35
C GLY A 289 -18.63 -22.03 19.26
N ILE A 290 -19.79 -21.87 18.63
CA ILE A 290 -20.51 -20.61 18.46
C ILE A 290 -21.59 -20.51 19.54
N THR A 291 -21.71 -19.33 20.16
CA THR A 291 -22.78 -19.05 21.15
C THR A 291 -23.40 -17.68 20.89
N ALA A 292 -24.72 -17.60 20.96
CA ALA A 292 -25.39 -16.30 20.96
C ALA A 292 -25.16 -15.58 22.29
N VAL A 293 -24.84 -14.29 22.27
CA VAL A 293 -24.63 -13.47 23.46
C VAL A 293 -25.56 -12.25 23.45
N GLY A 294 -26.03 -11.88 24.63
CA GLY A 294 -27.09 -10.88 24.76
C GLY A 294 -28.45 -11.40 24.29
N SER A 295 -29.47 -10.58 24.41
CA SER A 295 -30.82 -10.88 23.88
C SER A 295 -30.93 -10.34 22.46
N PRO A 296 -31.57 -11.08 21.52
CA PRO A 296 -31.78 -10.55 20.18
C PRO A 296 -32.66 -9.32 20.20
N LEU A 297 -32.28 -8.28 19.49
CA LEU A 297 -33.14 -7.14 19.22
C LEU A 297 -34.09 -7.53 18.10
N THR A 298 -35.39 -7.42 18.36
CA THR A 298 -36.42 -7.57 17.34
C THR A 298 -36.92 -6.19 16.94
N LEU A 299 -36.75 -5.87 15.65
CA LEU A 299 -37.27 -4.62 15.10
C LEU A 299 -38.79 -4.76 14.88
N GLY A 300 -39.53 -3.72 15.19
CA GLY A 300 -41.00 -3.74 15.03
C GLY A 300 -41.48 -3.61 13.57
N TYR A 301 -40.63 -3.85 12.60
CA TYR A 301 -40.88 -3.67 11.17
C TYR A 301 -40.11 -4.71 10.35
N ASN A 302 -40.54 -4.87 9.11
CA ASN A 302 -39.80 -5.69 8.13
C ASN A 302 -38.44 -5.02 7.81
N SER A 303 -37.42 -5.83 7.77
CA SER A 303 -36.08 -5.42 7.32
C SER A 303 -35.58 -6.43 6.31
N SER A 304 -35.36 -6.02 5.07
CA SER A 304 -34.86 -6.87 3.99
C SER A 304 -33.67 -6.22 3.31
N PHE A 305 -32.91 -7.01 2.60
CA PHE A 305 -31.73 -6.56 1.87
C PHE A 305 -30.73 -5.82 2.79
N ASN A 306 -30.43 -6.41 3.95
CA ASN A 306 -29.54 -5.83 4.93
C ASN A 306 -28.09 -5.76 4.39
N SER A 307 -27.42 -4.64 4.61
CA SER A 307 -25.98 -4.48 4.39
C SER A 307 -25.41 -3.64 5.54
N ALA A 308 -24.66 -4.28 6.41
CA ALA A 308 -24.14 -3.69 7.64
C ALA A 308 -22.66 -3.37 7.56
N GLN A 309 -22.23 -2.30 8.24
CA GLN A 309 -20.84 -1.88 8.36
C GLN A 309 -20.54 -1.47 9.81
N SER A 310 -19.27 -1.63 10.24
CA SER A 310 -18.80 -1.16 11.54
C SER A 310 -18.43 0.33 11.47
N LEU A 311 -18.66 1.07 12.57
CA LEU A 311 -18.11 2.42 12.74
C LEU A 311 -16.65 2.41 13.24
N GLY A 312 -16.06 1.22 13.47
CA GLY A 312 -14.66 1.09 13.86
C GLY A 312 -14.37 1.25 15.36
N ASP A 313 -15.37 1.50 16.17
CA ASP A 313 -15.26 1.64 17.63
C ASP A 313 -15.60 0.36 18.42
N ASN A 314 -15.91 -0.74 17.72
CA ASN A 314 -16.33 -2.04 18.26
C ASN A 314 -17.68 -2.05 19.00
N GLU A 315 -18.39 -0.95 18.99
CA GLU A 315 -19.66 -0.79 19.69
C GLU A 315 -20.80 -0.36 18.76
N HIS A 316 -20.49 0.39 17.69
CA HIS A 316 -21.51 0.95 16.81
C HIS A 316 -21.44 0.40 15.39
N PHE A 317 -22.60 0.13 14.80
CA PHE A 317 -22.78 -0.46 13.48
C PHE A 317 -23.89 0.24 12.74
N ILE A 318 -23.69 0.57 11.48
CA ILE A 318 -24.75 1.07 10.60
C ILE A 318 -25.30 -0.08 9.76
N ASN A 319 -26.63 -0.14 9.58
CA ASN A 319 -27.27 -1.06 8.65
C ASN A 319 -28.07 -0.28 7.61
N PHE A 320 -27.89 -0.62 6.36
CA PHE A 320 -28.70 -0.19 5.22
C PHE A 320 -29.70 -1.30 4.91
N TYR A 321 -30.98 -0.95 4.83
CA TYR A 321 -32.04 -1.95 4.70
C TYR A 321 -33.28 -1.37 4.02
N SER A 322 -34.15 -2.24 3.56
CA SER A 322 -35.48 -1.89 3.07
C SER A 322 -36.52 -2.16 4.14
N GLU A 323 -37.30 -1.15 4.52
CA GLU A 323 -38.31 -1.21 5.59
C GLU A 323 -39.72 -1.38 5.01
N GLY A 324 -40.50 -2.28 5.57
CA GLY A 324 -41.92 -2.43 5.28
C GLY A 324 -42.23 -2.73 3.84
N SER A 325 -42.83 -1.79 3.12
CA SER A 325 -43.13 -1.88 1.68
C SER A 325 -41.99 -1.41 0.81
N SER A 326 -40.77 -1.55 1.31
CA SER A 326 -39.48 -1.38 0.57
C SER A 326 -38.84 0.01 0.60
N VAL A 327 -39.18 0.85 1.59
CA VAL A 327 -38.51 2.15 1.78
C VAL A 327 -37.06 1.94 2.21
N GLY A 328 -36.10 2.55 1.47
CA GLY A 328 -34.69 2.46 1.79
C GLY A 328 -34.29 3.31 3.00
N LYS A 329 -33.70 2.66 3.99
CA LYS A 329 -33.32 3.28 5.28
C LYS A 329 -31.91 2.91 5.73
N ALA A 330 -31.28 3.83 6.45
CA ALA A 330 -30.02 3.63 7.15
C ALA A 330 -30.16 4.01 8.61
N ARG A 331 -29.60 3.19 9.51
CA ARG A 331 -29.68 3.41 10.96
C ARG A 331 -28.49 2.83 11.70
N VAL A 332 -28.07 3.50 12.77
CA VAL A 332 -27.00 3.04 13.67
C VAL A 332 -27.58 2.20 14.81
N PHE A 333 -26.84 1.14 15.14
CA PHE A 333 -27.09 0.23 16.25
C PHE A 333 -25.91 0.26 17.20
N ASN A 334 -26.20 0.18 18.50
CA ASN A 334 -25.20 0.11 19.55
C ASN A 334 -25.21 -1.29 20.19
N VAL A 335 -24.04 -1.86 20.34
CA VAL A 335 -23.78 -3.10 21.08
C VAL A 335 -23.15 -2.72 22.41
N ASN A 336 -23.84 -2.97 23.51
CA ASN A 336 -23.29 -2.70 24.84
C ASN A 336 -22.05 -3.58 25.11
N PRO A 337 -20.87 -3.02 25.40
CA PRO A 337 -19.62 -3.80 25.49
C PRO A 337 -19.57 -4.78 26.67
N SER A 338 -20.44 -4.63 27.67
CA SER A 338 -20.47 -5.52 28.85
C SER A 338 -21.54 -6.60 28.77
N THR A 339 -22.71 -6.28 28.21
CA THR A 339 -23.87 -7.19 28.16
C THR A 339 -24.14 -7.74 26.76
N TYR A 340 -23.52 -7.14 25.75
CA TYR A 340 -23.76 -7.42 24.33
C TYR A 340 -25.22 -7.25 23.87
N ALA A 341 -26.00 -6.54 24.68
CA ALA A 341 -27.35 -6.17 24.31
C ALA A 341 -27.32 -5.15 23.17
N VAL A 342 -28.13 -5.40 22.15
CA VAL A 342 -28.25 -4.54 20.98
C VAL A 342 -29.38 -3.53 21.18
N THR A 343 -29.11 -2.28 20.86
CA THR A 343 -30.09 -1.18 20.87
C THR A 343 -29.93 -0.31 19.64
N THR A 344 -30.96 0.42 19.27
CA THR A 344 -30.90 1.43 18.21
C THR A 344 -30.50 2.78 18.78
N VAL A 345 -29.66 3.52 18.10
CA VAL A 345 -29.20 4.87 18.48
C VAL A 345 -29.34 5.85 17.32
N GLY A 346 -29.37 7.13 17.62
CA GLY A 346 -29.49 8.21 16.65
C GLY A 346 -30.78 8.22 15.82
N SER A 347 -30.79 9.08 14.82
CA SER A 347 -31.91 9.23 13.87
C SER A 347 -31.76 8.31 12.68
N VAL A 348 -32.88 7.93 12.06
CA VAL A 348 -32.94 7.12 10.85
C VAL A 348 -32.86 8.04 9.63
N ALA A 349 -31.94 7.74 8.69
CA ALA A 349 -31.97 8.35 7.37
C ALA A 349 -32.88 7.56 6.43
N THR A 350 -33.70 8.25 5.64
CA THR A 350 -34.44 7.67 4.51
C THR A 350 -33.75 8.13 3.24
N PHE A 351 -33.17 7.18 2.49
CA PHE A 351 -32.44 7.47 1.27
C PHE A 351 -33.24 7.17 0.00
N GLU A 352 -34.18 6.22 0.09
CA GLU A 352 -35.09 5.93 -1.02
C GLU A 352 -36.53 5.88 -0.49
N PRO A 353 -37.34 6.93 -0.75
CA PRO A 353 -38.72 6.96 -0.27
C PRO A 353 -39.67 6.05 -1.04
N GLY A 354 -39.22 5.61 -2.23
CA GLY A 354 -39.88 4.56 -3.01
C GLY A 354 -39.36 3.18 -2.63
N THR A 355 -39.39 2.25 -3.60
CA THR A 355 -38.85 0.90 -3.42
C THR A 355 -37.34 0.93 -3.44
N SER A 356 -36.69 0.38 -2.41
CA SER A 356 -35.28 0.03 -2.37
C SER A 356 -35.14 -1.49 -2.36
N ARG A 357 -34.36 -2.03 -3.24
CA ARG A 357 -34.00 -3.46 -3.31
C ARG A 357 -32.51 -3.57 -3.26
N ILE A 358 -32.00 -4.66 -2.77
CA ILE A 358 -30.57 -4.99 -2.69
C ILE A 358 -29.70 -3.79 -2.28
N ASN A 359 -29.06 -3.90 -1.15
CA ASN A 359 -28.11 -2.92 -0.67
C ASN A 359 -26.72 -3.53 -0.64
N ALA A 360 -25.72 -2.79 -1.08
CA ALA A 360 -24.31 -3.12 -0.95
C ALA A 360 -23.56 -1.90 -0.43
N SER A 361 -23.20 -1.93 0.84
CA SER A 361 -22.56 -0.81 1.51
C SER A 361 -21.07 -1.07 1.77
N VAL A 362 -20.31 0.02 1.89
CA VAL A 362 -18.89 -0.02 2.24
C VAL A 362 -18.54 1.13 3.17
N ASP A 363 -17.75 0.83 4.20
CA ASP A 363 -17.15 1.83 5.10
C ASP A 363 -15.96 2.51 4.40
N MET A 364 -15.88 3.83 4.48
CA MET A 364 -14.75 4.61 3.98
C MET A 364 -13.53 4.60 4.91
N GLY A 365 -13.60 3.86 6.04
CA GLY A 365 -12.49 3.64 6.97
C GLY A 365 -12.28 4.73 7.99
N ASN A 366 -13.26 5.60 8.18
CA ASN A 366 -13.21 6.66 9.18
C ASN A 366 -14.32 6.54 10.25
N GLY A 367 -15.17 5.52 10.14
CA GLY A 367 -16.30 5.31 11.06
C GLY A 367 -17.40 6.35 10.97
N GLU A 368 -17.31 7.30 10.05
CA GLU A 368 -18.26 8.40 9.89
C GLU A 368 -18.94 8.39 8.51
N ASN A 369 -18.22 8.00 7.47
CA ASN A 369 -18.69 8.06 6.09
C ASN A 369 -18.83 6.67 5.48
N PHE A 370 -19.95 6.43 4.84
CA PHE A 370 -20.32 5.16 4.21
C PHE A 370 -20.85 5.43 2.82
N VAL A 371 -20.60 4.51 1.89
CA VAL A 371 -21.22 4.51 0.57
C VAL A 371 -22.20 3.35 0.49
N ASN A 372 -23.39 3.59 0.02
CA ASN A 372 -24.34 2.52 -0.29
C ASN A 372 -24.73 2.56 -1.76
N PHE A 373 -24.81 1.38 -2.35
CA PHE A 373 -25.39 1.11 -3.66
C PHE A 373 -26.70 0.38 -3.46
N TRP A 374 -27.73 0.76 -4.22
CA TRP A 374 -29.04 0.08 -4.17
C TRP A 374 -29.76 0.16 -5.51
N SER A 375 -30.74 -0.69 -5.73
CA SER A 375 -31.68 -0.53 -6.83
C SER A 375 -33.03 -0.01 -6.36
N ASP A 376 -33.76 0.73 -7.23
CA ASP A 376 -35.11 1.22 -6.97
C ASP A 376 -36.21 0.32 -7.54
N ALA A 377 -37.44 0.81 -7.61
CA ALA A 377 -38.60 0.08 -8.12
C ALA A 377 -38.51 -0.27 -9.60
N ASP A 378 -37.85 0.58 -10.37
CA ASP A 378 -37.66 0.43 -11.82
C ASP A 378 -36.36 -0.28 -12.15
N ASP A 379 -35.74 -0.88 -11.12
CA ASP A 379 -34.45 -1.59 -11.17
C ASP A 379 -33.24 -0.70 -11.50
N ALA A 380 -33.41 0.62 -11.48
CA ALA A 380 -32.32 1.55 -11.65
C ALA A 380 -31.37 1.53 -10.42
N ILE A 381 -30.09 1.46 -10.68
CA ILE A 381 -29.04 1.38 -9.66
C ILE A 381 -28.55 2.78 -9.32
N TYR A 382 -28.50 3.06 -8.03
CA TYR A 382 -28.03 4.32 -7.48
C TYR A 382 -26.91 4.11 -6.47
N THR A 383 -26.15 5.16 -6.23
CA THR A 383 -25.19 5.25 -5.13
C THR A 383 -25.26 6.62 -4.45
N GLN A 384 -24.94 6.64 -3.16
CA GLN A 384 -24.90 7.87 -2.36
C GLN A 384 -24.01 7.70 -1.14
N ILE A 385 -23.55 8.83 -0.59
CA ILE A 385 -22.80 8.89 0.65
C ILE A 385 -23.73 9.14 1.83
N PHE A 386 -23.37 8.52 2.95
CA PHE A 386 -24.00 8.68 4.26
C PHE A 386 -22.96 9.12 5.27
N GLU A 387 -23.35 10.03 6.13
CA GLU A 387 -22.55 10.50 7.25
C GLU A 387 -23.22 10.15 8.57
N VAL A 388 -22.43 9.62 9.50
CA VAL A 388 -22.86 9.36 10.87
C VAL A 388 -22.14 10.34 11.78
N ASP A 389 -22.88 11.15 12.51
CA ASP A 389 -22.34 11.96 13.59
C ASP A 389 -21.93 11.05 14.77
N THR A 390 -20.66 10.90 15.02
CA THR A 390 -20.12 9.99 16.04
C THR A 390 -20.41 10.40 17.50
N THR A 391 -21.03 11.56 17.71
CA THR A 391 -21.48 12.00 19.04
C THR A 391 -22.94 11.69 19.28
N THR A 392 -23.78 11.95 18.29
CA THR A 392 -25.25 11.76 18.39
C THR A 392 -25.73 10.49 17.69
N PHE A 393 -24.88 9.85 16.90
CA PHE A 393 -25.16 8.71 16.02
C PHE A 393 -26.32 8.95 15.04
N ASN A 394 -26.58 10.21 14.74
CA ASN A 394 -27.54 10.57 13.72
C ASN A 394 -26.98 10.24 12.34
N THR A 395 -27.76 9.53 11.54
CA THR A 395 -27.40 9.24 10.16
C THR A 395 -28.02 10.29 9.25
N THR A 396 -27.21 10.88 8.38
CA THR A 396 -27.63 11.87 7.38
C THR A 396 -27.23 11.41 5.98
N VAL A 397 -28.06 11.76 5.02
CA VAL A 397 -27.78 11.56 3.59
C VAL A 397 -26.98 12.75 3.09
N VAL A 398 -25.87 12.51 2.41
CA VAL A 398 -24.97 13.56 1.94
C VAL A 398 -25.03 13.68 0.41
N GLY A 399 -25.29 14.90 -0.07
CA GLY A 399 -25.41 15.19 -1.50
C GLY A 399 -26.64 14.54 -2.16
N SER A 400 -26.68 14.56 -3.47
CA SER A 400 -27.72 13.89 -4.28
C SER A 400 -27.32 12.46 -4.62
N LYS A 401 -28.28 11.55 -4.70
CA LYS A 401 -28.03 10.21 -5.22
C LYS A 401 -27.58 10.30 -6.69
N ILE A 402 -26.66 9.42 -7.05
CA ILE A 402 -26.13 9.33 -8.42
C ILE A 402 -26.73 8.09 -9.07
N PHE A 403 -27.28 8.29 -10.26
CA PHE A 403 -27.65 7.18 -11.14
C PHE A 403 -26.40 6.48 -11.65
N VAL A 404 -26.33 5.17 -11.50
CA VAL A 404 -25.20 4.33 -11.89
C VAL A 404 -25.50 3.63 -13.21
N ALA A 405 -26.58 2.89 -13.25
CA ALA A 405 -26.98 2.10 -14.43
C ALA A 405 -28.45 1.65 -14.31
N ASP A 406 -29.00 1.14 -15.41
CA ASP A 406 -30.23 0.34 -15.40
C ASP A 406 -29.86 -1.12 -15.11
N GLY A 407 -30.49 -1.71 -14.10
CA GLY A 407 -30.27 -3.10 -13.69
C GLY A 407 -31.24 -4.08 -14.38
N ASN A 408 -31.08 -5.37 -14.11
CA ASN A 408 -31.86 -6.46 -14.73
C ASN A 408 -32.97 -6.97 -13.81
N GLY A 409 -34.01 -6.20 -13.64
CA GLY A 409 -35.25 -6.67 -13.03
C GLY A 409 -35.07 -7.41 -11.69
N SER A 410 -35.70 -8.57 -11.55
CA SER A 410 -35.70 -9.36 -10.29
C SER A 410 -34.38 -10.10 -10.00
N SER A 411 -33.40 -10.04 -10.89
CA SER A 411 -32.12 -10.75 -10.78
C SER A 411 -30.94 -9.82 -10.53
N ILE A 412 -31.18 -8.57 -10.05
CA ILE A 412 -30.10 -7.64 -9.75
C ILE A 412 -29.22 -8.23 -8.66
N SER A 413 -27.91 -8.23 -8.93
CA SER A 413 -26.88 -8.49 -7.93
C SER A 413 -26.00 -7.26 -7.80
N LEU A 414 -25.66 -6.90 -6.58
CA LEU A 414 -24.79 -5.77 -6.27
C LEU A 414 -23.65 -6.22 -5.33
N SER A 415 -22.46 -5.77 -5.62
CA SER A 415 -21.35 -5.84 -4.68
C SER A 415 -20.63 -4.50 -4.64
N SER A 416 -20.10 -4.15 -3.49
CA SER A 416 -19.27 -2.96 -3.32
C SER A 416 -17.97 -3.31 -2.61
N LEU A 417 -16.87 -2.66 -3.01
CA LEU A 417 -15.56 -2.90 -2.44
C LEU A 417 -14.79 -1.60 -2.29
N LYS A 418 -14.25 -1.38 -1.10
CA LYS A 418 -13.31 -0.28 -0.84
C LYS A 418 -11.93 -0.61 -1.41
N ILE A 419 -11.45 0.22 -2.31
CA ILE A 419 -10.08 0.14 -2.83
C ILE A 419 -9.12 0.90 -1.90
N ASN A 420 -9.45 2.15 -1.61
CA ASN A 420 -8.75 3.01 -0.65
C ASN A 420 -9.73 4.05 -0.08
N ASP A 421 -9.24 4.99 0.70
CA ASP A 421 -10.09 5.97 1.38
C ASP A 421 -10.87 6.91 0.45
N PHE A 422 -10.60 6.88 -0.87
CA PHE A 422 -11.22 7.76 -1.87
C PHE A 422 -11.86 7.03 -3.03
N LEU A 423 -11.63 5.73 -3.15
CA LEU A 423 -12.09 4.93 -4.28
C LEU A 423 -12.86 3.72 -3.82
N VAL A 424 -14.05 3.58 -4.37
CA VAL A 424 -14.95 2.44 -4.19
C VAL A 424 -15.25 1.85 -5.56
N ILE A 425 -15.36 0.53 -5.62
CA ILE A 425 -15.88 -0.17 -6.78
C ILE A 425 -17.30 -0.61 -6.49
N GLY A 426 -18.19 -0.39 -7.45
CA GLY A 426 -19.49 -1.02 -7.53
C GLY A 426 -19.54 -2.00 -8.69
N THR A 427 -20.18 -3.15 -8.50
CA THR A 427 -20.43 -4.14 -9.55
C THR A 427 -21.87 -4.59 -9.52
N TRP A 428 -22.47 -4.83 -10.70
CA TRP A 428 -23.89 -5.13 -10.84
C TRP A 428 -24.20 -5.96 -12.09
N SER A 429 -25.40 -6.51 -12.14
CA SER A 429 -25.99 -7.03 -13.39
C SER A 429 -26.77 -5.93 -14.09
N ASN A 430 -26.46 -5.69 -15.37
CA ASN A 430 -27.16 -4.72 -16.20
C ASN A 430 -28.40 -5.30 -16.90
N VAL A 431 -29.15 -4.51 -17.66
CA VAL A 431 -30.39 -4.92 -18.38
C VAL A 431 -30.16 -6.09 -19.34
N GLY A 432 -28.92 -6.27 -19.81
CA GLY A 432 -28.54 -7.38 -20.69
C GLY A 432 -28.10 -8.65 -19.96
N GLU A 433 -28.26 -8.72 -18.64
CA GLU A 433 -27.74 -9.78 -17.75
C GLU A 433 -26.20 -9.84 -17.67
N GLU A 434 -25.52 -8.85 -18.26
CA GLU A 434 -24.08 -8.77 -18.25
C GLU A 434 -23.57 -8.28 -16.88
N GLY A 435 -22.43 -8.82 -16.46
CA GLY A 435 -21.70 -8.32 -15.30
C GLY A 435 -20.94 -7.05 -15.65
N GLU A 436 -21.31 -5.95 -15.03
CA GLU A 436 -20.73 -4.64 -15.25
C GLU A 436 -20.19 -4.06 -13.93
N GLY A 437 -19.17 -3.25 -14.02
CA GLY A 437 -18.62 -2.57 -12.85
C GLY A 437 -17.99 -1.23 -13.19
N ALA A 438 -17.90 -0.36 -12.18
CA ALA A 438 -17.26 0.94 -12.30
C ALA A 438 -16.54 1.35 -11.02
N THR A 439 -15.61 2.26 -11.17
CA THR A 439 -14.89 2.90 -10.09
C THR A 439 -15.53 4.24 -9.76
N PHE A 440 -15.74 4.49 -8.48
CA PHE A 440 -16.30 5.72 -7.96
C PHE A 440 -15.27 6.41 -7.07
N LYS A 441 -15.10 7.71 -7.29
CA LYS A 441 -14.26 8.57 -6.48
C LYS A 441 -15.12 9.34 -5.49
N ILE A 442 -14.68 9.32 -4.25
CA ILE A 442 -15.26 10.13 -3.19
C ILE A 442 -14.50 11.45 -3.13
N ASN A 443 -15.16 12.51 -3.50
CA ASN A 443 -14.69 13.88 -3.33
C ASN A 443 -15.33 14.40 -2.04
N GLY A 444 -14.58 14.49 -0.98
CA GLY A 444 -15.17 14.75 0.32
C GLY A 444 -14.62 15.96 1.03
N PRO A 445 -15.20 16.38 2.16
CA PRO A 445 -14.63 17.42 3.01
C PRO A 445 -13.31 17.00 3.64
N ARG A 446 -12.98 15.72 3.62
CA ARG A 446 -11.62 15.20 3.80
C ARG A 446 -10.97 15.11 2.43
N VAL A 447 -10.76 16.24 1.80
CA VAL A 447 -9.75 16.30 0.76
C VAL A 447 -8.45 16.08 1.51
N ASN A 448 -7.86 14.89 1.39
CA ASN A 448 -6.43 14.75 1.64
C ASN A 448 -5.77 15.65 0.59
N GLN A 449 -5.72 16.94 0.89
CA GLN A 449 -4.87 17.84 0.14
C GLN A 449 -3.45 17.53 0.58
N ASN A 450 -2.88 16.51 -0.03
CA ASN A 450 -1.50 16.19 0.17
C ASN A 450 -0.69 17.17 -0.67
N PHE A 451 0.04 18.02 0.01
CA PHE A 451 0.86 19.04 -0.63
C PHE A 451 2.29 18.52 -0.80
N LEU A 452 2.83 18.72 -1.99
CA LEU A 452 4.26 18.55 -2.25
C LEU A 452 4.92 19.94 -2.20
N TYR A 453 5.91 20.08 -1.33
CA TYR A 453 6.74 21.26 -1.26
C TYR A 453 8.12 20.96 -1.82
N ALA A 454 8.69 21.91 -2.55
CA ALA A 454 10.07 21.88 -3.00
C ALA A 454 10.78 23.17 -2.52
N SER A 455 11.93 23.01 -1.89
CA SER A 455 12.82 24.17 -1.69
C SER A 455 13.78 24.26 -2.86
N HIS A 456 13.92 25.46 -3.38
CA HIS A 456 14.82 25.78 -4.50
C HIS A 456 15.45 27.14 -4.27
N GLU A 457 16.74 27.28 -4.56
CA GLU A 457 17.54 28.46 -4.25
C GLU A 457 17.22 29.06 -2.87
N ASP A 458 16.60 30.25 -2.81
CA ASP A 458 16.19 30.97 -1.61
C ASP A 458 14.69 30.87 -1.29
N SER A 459 13.99 29.93 -1.93
CA SER A 459 12.53 29.88 -1.96
C SER A 459 11.99 28.49 -1.56
N VAL A 460 10.72 28.46 -1.15
CA VAL A 460 9.92 27.25 -1.04
C VAL A 460 8.63 27.43 -1.82
N SER A 461 8.33 26.50 -2.71
CA SER A 461 7.09 26.45 -3.46
C SER A 461 6.32 25.17 -3.18
N ASN A 462 5.00 25.19 -3.29
CA ASN A 462 4.18 23.97 -3.29
C ASN A 462 3.57 23.72 -4.67
N TRP A 463 3.44 22.44 -5.00
CA TRP A 463 2.73 21.97 -6.19
C TRP A 463 1.23 21.95 -5.92
N ASP A 464 0.43 22.64 -6.74
CA ASP A 464 -1.03 22.70 -6.62
C ASP A 464 -1.76 21.69 -7.52
N GLY A 465 -1.00 20.85 -8.24
CA GLY A 465 -1.51 19.91 -9.25
C GLY A 465 -1.31 20.38 -10.69
N THR A 466 -1.05 21.66 -10.91
CA THR A 466 -0.87 22.29 -12.23
C THR A 466 0.37 23.18 -12.31
N SER A 467 0.72 23.86 -11.22
CA SER A 467 1.83 24.80 -11.16
C SER A 467 2.49 24.85 -9.78
N TRP A 468 3.70 25.37 -9.75
CA TRP A 468 4.39 25.69 -8.51
C TRP A 468 3.99 27.08 -8.00
N VAL A 469 3.51 27.13 -6.76
CA VAL A 469 3.10 28.38 -6.09
C VAL A 469 4.09 28.72 -4.99
N SER A 470 4.74 29.86 -5.06
CA SER A 470 5.70 30.31 -4.04
C SER A 470 5.03 30.52 -2.69
N ARG A 471 5.63 29.95 -1.62
CA ARG A 471 5.12 29.97 -0.25
C ARG A 471 6.06 30.64 0.75
N ARG A 472 7.33 30.71 0.44
CA ARG A 472 8.36 31.38 1.22
C ARG A 472 9.45 31.89 0.30
N LEU A 473 9.95 33.10 0.55
CA LEU A 473 11.08 33.74 -0.13
C LEU A 473 12.12 34.19 0.89
N GLY A 474 13.34 34.38 0.44
CA GLY A 474 14.42 34.97 1.23
C GLY A 474 15.07 33.99 2.20
N LEU A 475 15.11 32.71 1.84
CA LEU A 475 15.91 31.70 2.57
C LEU A 475 17.39 31.94 2.31
N VAL A 476 18.24 31.50 3.25
CA VAL A 476 19.68 31.52 2.99
C VAL A 476 20.02 30.45 1.98
N GLY A 477 20.48 30.84 0.81
CA GLY A 477 20.66 29.94 -0.36
C GLY A 477 21.68 28.82 -0.20
N SER A 478 22.48 28.84 0.87
CA SER A 478 23.43 27.77 1.20
C SER A 478 22.88 26.72 2.18
N SER A 479 21.74 27.00 2.81
CA SER A 479 21.14 26.09 3.77
C SER A 479 20.17 25.12 3.07
N LYS A 480 19.98 23.94 3.69
CA LYS A 480 19.11 22.89 3.19
C LYS A 480 17.87 22.81 4.08
N PRO A 481 16.75 23.38 3.66
CA PRO A 481 15.52 23.30 4.43
C PRO A 481 15.13 21.85 4.72
N ARG A 482 14.67 21.61 5.94
CA ARG A 482 14.14 20.32 6.37
C ARG A 482 12.73 20.48 6.86
N PHE A 483 11.91 19.53 6.49
CA PHE A 483 10.48 19.53 6.72
C PHE A 483 10.06 18.41 7.64
N SER A 484 9.05 18.65 8.46
CA SER A 484 8.37 17.63 9.23
C SER A 484 6.91 17.98 9.41
N GLN A 485 6.05 17.00 9.25
CA GLN A 485 4.63 17.17 9.53
C GLN A 485 4.35 16.98 11.02
N PHE A 486 3.54 17.87 11.59
CA PHE A 486 2.90 17.67 12.88
C PHE A 486 1.52 18.30 12.89
N LEU A 487 0.51 17.51 13.27
CA LEU A 487 -0.89 17.87 13.12
C LEU A 487 -1.20 18.14 11.63
N ASN A 488 -1.99 19.15 11.34
CA ASN A 488 -2.33 19.59 9.99
C ASN A 488 -1.34 20.64 9.45
N TYR A 489 -0.12 20.67 9.97
CA TYR A 489 0.90 21.64 9.58
C TYR A 489 2.18 20.95 9.11
N ILE A 490 2.78 21.52 8.08
CA ILE A 490 4.17 21.24 7.74
C ILE A 490 5.06 22.28 8.43
N TRP A 491 6.04 21.81 9.14
CA TRP A 491 7.05 22.60 9.84
C TRP A 491 8.34 22.58 9.04
N MET A 492 9.04 23.69 9.00
CA MET A 492 10.31 23.82 8.30
C MET A 492 11.35 24.48 9.21
N VAL A 493 12.57 23.95 9.18
CA VAL A 493 13.77 24.61 9.67
C VAL A 493 14.74 24.81 8.52
N ASN A 494 15.48 25.91 8.56
CA ASN A 494 16.48 26.27 7.56
C ASN A 494 17.77 26.72 8.22
N GLY A 495 18.35 25.87 9.06
CA GLY A 495 19.61 26.13 9.77
C GLY A 495 19.47 26.99 11.03
N ASN A 496 20.61 27.38 11.56
CA ASN A 496 20.76 28.09 12.81
C ASN A 496 20.50 29.61 12.69
N ALA A 497 20.18 30.27 13.81
CA ALA A 497 19.82 31.68 13.89
C ALA A 497 20.92 32.65 13.41
N GLN A 498 22.21 32.26 13.45
CA GLN A 498 23.33 33.11 13.03
C GLN A 498 23.35 33.35 11.51
N ASP A 499 22.83 32.45 10.75
CA ASP A 499 22.80 32.50 9.27
C ASP A 499 21.41 32.90 8.70
N GLY A 500 20.57 33.54 9.53
CA GLY A 500 19.22 33.93 9.13
C GLY A 500 18.26 32.72 8.97
N GLY A 501 18.57 31.61 9.64
CA GLY A 501 17.73 30.42 9.61
C GLY A 501 16.29 30.68 10.05
N ASP A 502 15.36 29.92 9.51
CA ASP A 502 13.94 30.02 9.77
C ASP A 502 13.40 28.78 10.52
N LEU A 503 12.48 29.04 11.42
CA LEU A 503 11.55 28.03 11.94
C LEU A 503 10.14 28.56 11.69
N VAL A 504 9.41 27.90 10.82
CA VAL A 504 8.10 28.34 10.36
C VAL A 504 7.18 27.15 10.12
N ALA A 505 5.89 27.40 10.14
CA ALA A 505 4.87 26.39 9.85
C ALA A 505 3.76 26.95 8.95
N THR A 506 3.14 26.07 8.16
CA THR A 506 1.96 26.40 7.36
C THR A 506 1.00 25.21 7.29
N SER A 507 -0.28 25.50 7.11
CA SER A 507 -1.31 24.51 6.83
C SER A 507 -1.93 24.75 5.45
N ASN A 508 -2.58 23.73 4.88
CA ASN A 508 -3.44 23.87 3.69
C ASN A 508 -2.77 24.56 2.48
N GLY A 509 -1.47 24.32 2.27
CA GLY A 509 -0.78 24.93 1.13
C GLY A 509 -0.57 26.45 1.25
N GLY A 510 -0.83 27.05 2.40
CA GLY A 510 -0.63 28.48 2.64
C GLY A 510 0.83 28.90 2.72
N ALA A 511 1.06 30.21 2.89
CA ALA A 511 2.38 30.75 3.10
C ALA A 511 2.94 30.34 4.46
N PHE A 512 4.24 30.05 4.52
CA PHE A 512 4.92 29.77 5.79
C PHE A 512 4.97 31.00 6.70
N GLY A 513 4.63 30.82 7.95
CA GLY A 513 4.61 31.87 8.96
C GLY A 513 5.04 31.39 10.34
N THR A 514 5.12 32.31 11.29
CA THR A 514 5.57 32.04 12.67
C THR A 514 4.44 31.96 13.68
N ASN A 515 3.19 32.04 13.24
CA ASN A 515 2.02 32.15 14.13
C ASN A 515 1.86 30.98 15.11
N LEU A 516 2.34 29.79 14.74
CA LEU A 516 2.33 28.60 15.61
C LEU A 516 3.62 28.35 16.35
N VAL A 517 4.67 29.07 15.99
CA VAL A 517 5.99 28.91 16.61
C VAL A 517 5.97 29.59 17.97
N PRO A 518 6.25 28.89 19.08
CA PRO A 518 6.32 29.49 20.40
C PRO A 518 7.34 30.61 20.45
N LEU A 519 7.02 31.67 21.18
CA LEU A 519 7.94 32.79 21.34
C LEU A 519 9.28 32.33 21.96
N GLY A 520 10.39 32.65 21.28
CA GLY A 520 11.72 32.29 21.72
C GLY A 520 12.11 30.83 21.48
N PHE A 521 11.29 30.04 20.80
CA PHE A 521 11.66 28.68 20.46
C PHE A 521 12.83 28.66 19.47
N PRO A 522 13.91 27.89 19.77
CA PRO A 522 15.12 27.93 18.98
C PRO A 522 14.98 27.40 17.58
N LYS A 523 15.74 27.97 16.67
CA LYS A 523 15.97 27.45 15.34
C LYS A 523 17.01 26.34 15.38
N GLY A 524 17.09 25.51 14.34
CA GLY A 524 18.09 24.44 14.27
C GLY A 524 18.23 23.85 12.90
N ASP A 525 19.03 22.80 12.82
CA ASP A 525 19.34 22.11 11.57
C ASP A 525 18.36 20.98 11.25
N PHE A 526 17.74 20.38 12.28
CA PHE A 526 16.85 19.25 12.16
C PHE A 526 15.55 19.50 12.88
N ILE A 527 14.44 19.02 12.34
CA ILE A 527 13.11 19.13 12.92
C ILE A 527 12.38 17.81 12.85
N HIS A 528 11.64 17.49 13.90
CA HIS A 528 10.65 16.42 13.89
C HIS A 528 9.43 16.80 14.74
N GLY A 529 8.24 16.65 14.17
CA GLY A 529 6.98 16.85 14.86
C GLY A 529 6.31 15.55 15.31
N GLY A 530 5.50 15.65 16.38
CA GLY A 530 4.59 14.59 16.81
C GLY A 530 5.16 13.54 17.76
N PHE A 531 6.46 13.52 18.05
CA PHE A 531 6.98 12.68 19.12
C PHE A 531 6.54 13.25 20.48
N GLU A 532 5.87 12.44 21.30
CA GLU A 532 5.28 12.84 22.58
C GLU A 532 4.39 14.12 22.48
N GLY A 533 3.69 14.30 21.36
CA GLY A 533 2.82 15.45 21.15
C GLY A 533 3.53 16.82 21.10
N ARG A 534 4.79 16.83 20.68
CA ARG A 534 5.69 18.00 20.71
C ARG A 534 6.34 18.23 19.34
N VAL A 535 6.85 19.44 19.13
CA VAL A 535 7.80 19.75 18.06
C VAL A 535 9.21 19.74 18.65
N TRP A 536 10.10 19.03 17.97
CA TRP A 536 11.49 18.85 18.36
C TRP A 536 12.41 19.49 17.33
N VAL A 537 13.42 20.20 17.79
CA VAL A 537 14.43 20.83 16.94
C VAL A 537 15.82 20.51 17.50
N ALA A 538 16.73 20.06 16.63
CA ALA A 538 18.11 19.81 17.01
C ALA A 538 19.06 20.79 16.33
N ASP A 539 19.95 21.38 17.12
CA ASP A 539 21.04 22.24 16.66
C ASP A 539 22.32 21.40 16.56
N ALA A 540 22.82 21.23 15.35
CA ALA A 540 24.01 20.44 15.07
C ALA A 540 25.31 21.11 15.65
N ALA A 541 25.34 22.43 15.75
CA ALA A 541 26.51 23.16 16.21
C ALA A 541 26.68 23.10 17.72
N THR A 542 25.59 23.20 18.48
CA THR A 542 25.63 23.20 19.96
C THR A 542 25.46 21.81 20.55
N GLY A 543 24.93 20.85 19.79
CA GLY A 543 24.59 19.50 20.25
C GLY A 543 23.40 19.49 21.22
N ILE A 544 22.53 20.48 21.12
CA ILE A 544 21.34 20.61 21.97
C ILE A 544 20.11 20.23 21.19
N VAL A 545 19.20 19.50 21.82
CA VAL A 545 17.87 19.20 21.30
C VAL A 545 16.84 19.97 22.09
N TYR A 546 16.06 20.77 21.43
CA TYR A 546 14.99 21.58 21.99
C TYR A 546 13.64 20.97 21.69
N TYR A 547 12.64 21.17 22.55
CA TYR A 547 11.29 20.71 22.33
C TYR A 547 10.26 21.68 22.89
N THR A 548 9.06 21.68 22.30
CA THR A 548 7.91 22.44 22.82
C THR A 548 7.27 21.71 23.99
N ASP A 549 6.39 22.36 24.74
CA ASP A 549 5.45 21.64 25.59
C ASP A 549 4.50 20.79 24.75
N ILE A 550 3.77 19.88 25.42
CA ILE A 550 2.75 19.07 24.75
C ILE A 550 1.69 20.02 24.17
N VAL A 551 1.35 19.79 22.92
CA VAL A 551 0.32 20.58 22.23
C VAL A 551 -0.96 20.64 23.05
N GLN A 552 -1.49 21.85 23.23
CA GLN A 552 -2.79 22.08 23.81
C GLN A 552 -3.81 22.26 22.71
N PHE A 553 -4.93 21.58 22.81
CA PHE A 553 -6.04 21.68 21.88
C PHE A 553 -7.18 22.46 22.53
N SER A 554 -7.67 23.48 21.86
CA SER A 554 -8.83 24.25 22.27
C SER A 554 -9.84 24.25 21.12
N PRO A 555 -11.05 23.69 21.30
CA PRO A 555 -12.09 23.74 20.29
C PRO A 555 -12.55 25.18 19.98
N PRO A 556 -12.87 25.52 18.69
CA PRO A 556 -12.72 24.71 17.49
C PRO A 556 -11.31 24.78 16.92
N ASP A 557 -10.66 23.64 16.77
CA ASP A 557 -9.42 23.40 15.99
C ASP A 557 -8.24 24.37 16.21
N VAL A 558 -8.14 24.95 17.40
CA VAL A 558 -7.02 25.85 17.76
C VAL A 558 -5.96 25.06 18.51
N TYR A 559 -4.80 24.89 17.87
CA TYR A 559 -3.61 24.31 18.51
C TYR A 559 -2.74 25.42 19.08
N SER A 560 -2.27 25.25 20.30
CA SER A 560 -1.26 26.11 20.87
C SER A 560 -0.06 25.31 21.37
N LEU A 561 1.12 25.85 21.14
CA LEU A 561 2.39 25.32 21.60
C LEU A 561 3.08 26.37 22.45
N THR A 562 3.65 25.95 23.58
CA THR A 562 4.46 26.79 24.44
C THR A 562 5.89 26.27 24.55
N TYR A 563 6.79 27.10 25.00
CA TYR A 563 8.21 26.77 25.18
C TYR A 563 8.76 27.47 26.39
N ASP A 564 9.38 26.70 27.30
CA ASP A 564 10.15 27.23 28.45
C ASP A 564 11.65 27.06 28.21
N PRO A 565 12.41 28.12 27.99
CA PRO A 565 13.85 28.05 27.73
C PRO A 565 14.67 27.53 28.90
N GLN A 566 14.10 27.39 30.10
CA GLN A 566 14.79 26.86 31.27
C GLN A 566 14.63 25.35 31.43
N VAL A 567 13.66 24.74 30.74
CA VAL A 567 13.27 23.34 30.96
C VAL A 567 13.30 22.52 29.64
N ASN A 568 12.87 23.10 28.54
CA ASN A 568 12.54 22.37 27.33
C ASN A 568 13.75 22.13 26.40
N PHE A 569 14.82 21.57 26.95
CA PHE A 569 16.02 21.20 26.20
C PHE A 569 16.75 19.99 26.79
N ILE A 570 17.50 19.29 25.95
CA ILE A 570 18.37 18.16 26.31
C ILE A 570 19.79 18.45 25.86
N THR A 571 20.72 18.48 26.82
CA THR A 571 22.16 18.74 26.60
C THR A 571 23.03 17.50 26.81
N THR A 572 22.45 16.41 27.33
CA THR A 572 23.19 15.19 27.71
C THR A 572 23.57 14.30 26.53
N LEU A 573 23.04 14.59 25.35
CA LEU A 573 23.49 14.01 24.11
C LEU A 573 24.81 14.65 23.72
N SER A 574 25.86 14.33 24.48
CA SER A 574 27.22 14.81 24.15
C SER A 574 27.82 13.87 23.10
N PRO A 575 27.84 14.25 21.82
CA PRO A 575 28.61 13.51 20.84
C PRO A 575 30.05 13.45 21.30
N GLN A 576 30.74 12.36 20.97
CA GLN A 576 32.17 12.29 21.19
C GLN A 576 32.85 13.54 20.62
N THR A 577 33.90 14.03 21.27
CA THR A 577 34.54 15.30 20.96
C THR A 577 34.73 15.53 19.46
N GLY A 578 34.05 16.53 18.91
CA GLY A 578 34.11 16.90 17.49
C GLY A 578 33.03 16.31 16.57
N GLN A 579 32.16 15.44 17.06
CA GLN A 579 31.02 14.98 16.26
C GLN A 579 29.83 15.93 16.37
N LYS A 580 29.13 16.14 15.27
CA LYS A 580 27.88 16.91 15.18
C LYS A 580 26.69 16.02 14.98
N PHE A 581 25.51 16.48 15.32
CA PHE A 581 24.29 15.84 14.88
C PHE A 581 24.21 15.87 13.35
N THR A 582 23.83 14.74 12.75
CA THR A 582 23.74 14.57 11.31
C THR A 582 22.32 14.24 10.85
N ALA A 583 21.47 13.76 11.77
CA ALA A 583 20.07 13.51 11.49
C ALA A 583 19.24 13.43 12.77
N MET A 584 17.95 13.66 12.63
CA MET A 584 16.94 13.40 13.64
C MET A 584 15.76 12.66 13.00
N TYR A 585 15.35 11.54 13.58
CA TYR A 585 14.29 10.71 13.00
C TYR A 585 13.42 10.06 14.07
N ARG A 586 12.11 10.11 13.89
CA ARG A 586 11.16 9.44 14.77
C ARG A 586 11.00 7.98 14.36
N VAL A 587 10.98 7.12 15.37
CA VAL A 587 10.58 5.71 15.23
C VAL A 587 9.46 5.40 16.22
N PRO A 588 8.75 4.28 16.12
CA PRO A 588 7.79 3.91 17.15
C PRO A 588 8.43 3.93 18.55
N ARG A 589 7.87 4.73 19.46
CA ARG A 589 8.28 4.89 20.88
C ARG A 589 9.63 5.57 21.13
N ALA A 590 10.30 6.15 20.14
CA ALA A 590 11.54 6.88 20.38
C ALA A 590 11.81 7.95 19.31
N LEU A 591 12.54 8.97 19.70
CA LEU A 591 13.18 9.90 18.77
C LEU A 591 14.67 9.54 18.68
N LEU A 592 15.18 9.33 17.50
CA LEU A 592 16.58 9.00 17.25
C LEU A 592 17.33 10.27 16.84
N ILE A 593 18.49 10.48 17.46
CA ILE A 593 19.45 11.50 17.06
C ILE A 593 20.68 10.78 16.54
N PHE A 594 21.07 11.09 15.34
CA PHE A 594 22.25 10.51 14.71
C PHE A 594 23.43 11.46 14.76
N THR A 595 24.60 10.89 14.94
CA THR A 595 25.89 11.46 14.55
C THR A 595 26.48 10.62 13.42
N GLN A 596 27.70 10.91 12.98
CA GLN A 596 28.37 10.11 11.97
C GLN A 596 28.52 8.64 12.41
N ASP A 597 28.85 8.40 13.68
CA ASP A 597 29.22 7.07 14.17
C ASP A 597 28.33 6.56 15.34
N SER A 598 27.27 7.27 15.69
CA SER A 598 26.41 6.88 16.83
C SER A 598 24.95 7.22 16.62
N ILE A 599 24.07 6.44 17.26
CA ILE A 599 22.64 6.73 17.36
C ILE A 599 22.31 6.88 18.85
N PHE A 600 21.69 7.99 19.20
CA PHE A 600 21.13 8.24 20.52
C PHE A 600 19.61 8.02 20.46
N ARG A 601 19.04 7.48 21.53
CA ARG A 601 17.59 7.30 21.68
C ARG A 601 17.07 8.24 22.76
N ILE A 602 15.95 8.88 22.47
CA ILE A 602 15.16 9.69 23.40
C ILE A 602 13.79 9.03 23.52
N TYR A 603 13.40 8.70 24.76
CA TYR A 603 12.10 8.07 25.07
C TYR A 603 11.08 9.02 25.66
N GLY A 604 11.49 10.18 26.16
CA GLY A 604 10.65 11.17 26.81
C GLY A 604 11.24 12.55 26.74
N ALA A 605 10.62 13.49 27.44
CA ALA A 605 11.02 14.91 27.42
C ALA A 605 12.05 15.30 28.53
N THR A 606 12.77 14.36 29.10
CA THR A 606 13.78 14.63 30.08
C THR A 606 15.17 14.18 29.62
N SER A 607 16.21 14.79 30.18
CA SER A 607 17.60 14.41 29.87
C SER A 607 17.95 12.99 30.33
N LEU A 608 17.19 12.42 31.27
CA LEU A 608 17.38 11.07 31.79
C LEU A 608 16.86 10.00 30.80
N ASP A 609 16.01 10.41 29.86
CA ASP A 609 15.42 9.52 28.87
C ASP A 609 16.29 9.38 27.60
N SER A 610 17.49 9.93 27.58
CA SER A 610 18.41 9.94 26.45
C SER A 610 19.70 9.17 26.74
N TYR A 611 20.13 8.31 25.84
CA TYR A 611 21.40 7.58 25.96
C TYR A 611 21.94 7.13 24.59
N PRO A 612 23.26 6.92 24.47
CA PRO A 612 23.86 6.28 23.30
C PRO A 612 23.33 4.85 23.16
N ALA A 613 22.75 4.52 22.01
CA ALA A 613 22.15 3.20 21.80
C ALA A 613 23.04 2.30 20.92
N TYR A 614 23.68 2.87 19.89
CA TYR A 614 24.39 2.09 18.89
C TYR A 614 25.65 2.83 18.41
N ASN A 615 26.68 2.08 18.02
CA ASN A 615 27.96 2.59 17.52
C ASN A 615 27.97 2.62 15.97
N VAL A 616 26.88 2.94 15.36
CA VAL A 616 26.73 3.20 13.93
C VAL A 616 25.77 4.36 13.76
N GLY A 617 26.07 5.27 12.87
CA GLY A 617 25.28 6.47 12.62
C GLY A 617 25.08 6.71 11.14
N THR A 618 24.78 7.94 10.75
CA THR A 618 24.66 8.36 9.36
C THR A 618 25.30 9.70 9.10
N PHE A 619 25.68 9.96 7.86
CA PHE A 619 26.22 11.25 7.43
C PHE A 619 25.12 12.16 6.86
N SER A 620 23.98 11.60 6.46
CA SER A 620 22.92 12.35 5.79
C SER A 620 21.55 11.94 6.30
N GLN A 621 20.76 12.93 6.72
CA GLN A 621 19.34 12.71 7.07
C GLN A 621 18.54 12.18 5.89
N GLU A 622 18.83 12.65 4.68
CA GLU A 622 18.12 12.23 3.48
C GLU A 622 18.44 10.78 3.07
N SER A 623 19.47 10.15 3.68
CA SER A 623 19.74 8.74 3.49
C SER A 623 18.83 7.82 4.31
N ILE A 624 18.11 8.36 5.32
CA ILE A 624 17.21 7.60 6.17
C ILE A 624 15.88 7.40 5.44
N ILE A 625 15.50 6.16 5.26
CA ILE A 625 14.28 5.75 4.57
C ILE A 625 13.44 4.91 5.52
N GLU A 626 12.21 5.31 5.77
CA GLU A 626 11.24 4.53 6.53
C GLU A 626 10.47 3.57 5.63
N THR A 627 10.32 2.35 6.09
CA THR A 627 9.54 1.30 5.45
C THR A 627 8.69 0.56 6.48
N LYS A 628 7.87 -0.36 6.04
CA LYS A 628 7.08 -1.23 6.94
C LYS A 628 7.94 -2.14 7.83
N THR A 629 9.18 -2.44 7.43
CA THR A 629 10.11 -3.33 8.14
C THR A 629 11.15 -2.60 8.98
N GLY A 630 11.05 -1.29 9.13
CA GLY A 630 12.00 -0.46 9.86
C GLY A 630 12.60 0.65 9.01
N ILE A 631 13.66 1.28 9.52
CA ILE A 631 14.39 2.30 8.77
C ILE A 631 15.65 1.72 8.15
N PHE A 632 15.97 2.25 6.98
CA PHE A 632 17.21 1.98 6.27
C PHE A 632 18.03 3.26 6.19
N PHE A 633 19.37 3.18 6.28
CA PHE A 633 20.22 4.35 6.20
C PHE A 633 21.64 4.03 5.73
N HIS A 634 22.36 5.04 5.25
CA HIS A 634 23.77 4.96 4.83
C HIS A 634 24.72 5.36 5.96
N HIS A 635 25.75 4.54 6.17
CA HIS A 635 26.93 4.83 7.01
C HIS A 635 28.21 4.63 6.17
N SER A 636 29.34 5.15 6.64
CA SER A 636 30.62 5.02 5.93
C SER A 636 31.06 3.57 5.66
N SER A 637 30.61 2.61 6.45
CA SER A 637 30.91 1.18 6.28
C SER A 637 29.91 0.43 5.42
N GLY A 638 28.76 1.03 5.09
CA GLY A 638 27.73 0.37 4.28
C GLY A 638 26.33 0.90 4.50
N PHE A 639 25.36 0.16 3.99
CA PHE A 639 23.94 0.41 4.21
C PHE A 639 23.41 -0.51 5.31
N TYR A 640 22.57 0.03 6.15
CA TYR A 640 22.05 -0.63 7.35
C TYR A 640 20.53 -0.65 7.35
N GLN A 641 19.96 -1.73 7.87
CA GLN A 641 18.55 -1.85 8.25
C GLN A 641 18.45 -1.85 9.78
N PHE A 642 17.46 -1.16 10.32
CA PHE A 642 17.18 -1.09 11.74
C PHE A 642 15.68 -1.27 12.00
N ASP A 643 15.31 -2.36 12.66
CA ASP A 643 13.95 -2.81 12.97
C ASP A 643 13.42 -2.28 14.32
N TYR A 644 14.10 -1.32 14.93
CA TYR A 644 13.78 -0.69 16.22
C TYR A 644 14.01 -1.55 17.48
N GLY A 645 14.14 -2.86 17.36
CA GLY A 645 14.28 -3.79 18.48
C GLY A 645 15.69 -4.31 18.69
N SER A 646 16.43 -4.50 17.60
CA SER A 646 17.79 -5.08 17.59
C SER A 646 18.86 -4.03 17.28
N GLN A 647 20.09 -4.47 17.09
CA GLN A 647 21.16 -3.62 16.55
C GLN A 647 20.94 -3.40 15.04
N PRO A 648 21.34 -2.22 14.49
CA PRO A 648 21.36 -2.03 13.06
C PRO A 648 22.19 -3.11 12.35
N VAL A 649 21.62 -3.72 11.32
CA VAL A 649 22.22 -4.81 10.55
C VAL A 649 22.72 -4.31 9.19
N GLU A 650 23.97 -4.59 8.88
CA GLU A 650 24.54 -4.26 7.56
C GLU A 650 23.93 -5.17 6.48
N ILE A 651 23.36 -4.55 5.44
CA ILE A 651 22.71 -5.24 4.32
C ILE A 651 23.54 -5.18 3.02
N SER A 652 24.60 -4.38 2.99
CA SER A 652 25.36 -4.05 1.76
C SER A 652 26.60 -4.90 1.52
N ARG A 653 26.82 -5.94 2.29
CA ARG A 653 28.05 -6.75 2.23
C ARG A 653 28.32 -7.36 0.84
N ARG A 654 27.23 -7.69 0.13
CA ARG A 654 27.29 -8.24 -1.25
C ARG A 654 27.76 -7.22 -2.30
N ILE A 655 27.65 -5.93 -2.01
CA ILE A 655 28.05 -4.83 -2.91
C ILE A 655 29.16 -3.96 -2.30
N ILE A 656 30.03 -4.55 -1.52
CA ILE A 656 31.03 -3.81 -0.73
C ILE A 656 31.96 -2.94 -1.61
N ASP A 657 32.21 -3.32 -2.86
CA ASP A 657 33.06 -2.56 -3.78
C ASP A 657 32.36 -1.26 -4.24
N PHE A 658 31.05 -1.30 -4.41
CA PHE A 658 30.26 -0.09 -4.63
C PHE A 658 30.26 0.81 -3.40
N VAL A 659 30.09 0.24 -2.20
CA VAL A 659 30.16 1.00 -0.95
C VAL A 659 31.51 1.71 -0.79
N LYS A 660 32.62 1.00 -1.01
CA LYS A 660 33.97 1.57 -0.93
C LYS A 660 34.25 2.62 -1.98
N ALA A 661 33.57 2.54 -3.13
CA ALA A 661 33.73 3.51 -4.22
C ALA A 661 33.01 4.83 -3.97
N ILE A 662 32.10 4.93 -2.99
CA ILE A 662 31.44 6.19 -2.65
C ILE A 662 32.47 7.14 -2.04
N PRO A 663 32.77 8.31 -2.66
CA PRO A 663 33.74 9.24 -2.11
C PRO A 663 33.23 9.83 -0.80
N ARG A 664 34.11 9.98 0.21
CA ARG A 664 33.75 10.52 1.52
C ARG A 664 33.08 11.91 1.44
N ALA A 665 33.46 12.73 0.45
CA ALA A 665 32.84 14.02 0.19
C ALA A 665 31.36 13.94 -0.22
N TYR A 666 30.91 12.77 -0.65
CA TYR A 666 29.51 12.52 -1.04
C TYR A 666 28.64 11.96 0.09
N TYR A 667 29.21 11.53 1.21
CA TYR A 667 28.44 10.89 2.29
C TYR A 667 27.28 11.76 2.80
N GLU A 668 27.50 13.08 2.90
CA GLU A 668 26.48 14.06 3.30
C GLU A 668 25.41 14.30 2.23
N ASN A 669 25.66 13.86 0.99
CA ASN A 669 24.79 14.03 -0.16
C ASN A 669 24.06 12.73 -0.55
N VAL A 670 24.31 11.62 0.14
CA VAL A 670 23.54 10.39 -0.07
C VAL A 670 22.09 10.63 0.35
N LYS A 671 21.18 10.33 -0.54
CA LYS A 671 19.75 10.49 -0.33
C LYS A 671 19.01 9.28 -0.85
N GLY A 672 17.88 8.99 -0.26
CA GLY A 672 17.14 7.80 -0.61
C GLY A 672 15.64 7.99 -0.61
N VAL A 673 14.96 7.03 -1.22
CA VAL A 673 13.52 6.98 -1.28
C VAL A 673 13.04 5.53 -1.25
N TYR A 674 11.88 5.33 -0.64
CA TYR A 674 11.09 4.10 -0.70
C TYR A 674 10.10 4.19 -1.85
N ASP A 675 9.83 3.10 -2.55
CA ASP A 675 8.84 3.08 -3.63
C ASP A 675 7.38 2.95 -3.13
N GLY A 676 7.21 2.84 -1.79
CA GLY A 676 5.91 2.61 -1.16
C GLY A 676 5.52 1.13 -1.07
N PHE A 677 6.28 0.23 -1.70
CA PHE A 677 5.94 -1.19 -1.81
C PHE A 677 7.01 -2.13 -1.25
N ASP A 678 8.14 -2.30 -1.92
CA ASP A 678 9.17 -3.31 -1.57
C ASP A 678 10.61 -2.85 -1.79
N THR A 679 10.86 -1.68 -2.39
CA THR A 679 12.21 -1.27 -2.79
C THR A 679 12.67 0.04 -2.17
N VAL A 680 13.92 0.07 -1.73
CA VAL A 680 14.61 1.28 -1.31
C VAL A 680 15.73 1.60 -2.28
N GLN A 681 15.89 2.86 -2.62
CA GLN A 681 16.89 3.35 -3.56
C GLN A 681 17.70 4.47 -2.94
N TRP A 682 19.03 4.44 -3.13
CA TRP A 682 19.94 5.52 -2.68
C TRP A 682 20.72 6.07 -3.86
N TYR A 683 20.62 7.36 -4.09
CA TYR A 683 21.52 8.10 -4.92
C TYR A 683 22.81 8.34 -4.15
N VAL A 684 23.93 7.88 -4.71
CA VAL A 684 25.27 7.94 -4.09
C VAL A 684 26.23 8.84 -4.86
N GLY A 685 25.78 9.46 -5.94
CA GLY A 685 26.57 10.36 -6.77
C GLY A 685 27.50 9.63 -7.76
N PRO A 686 28.50 10.33 -8.30
CA PRO A 686 29.44 9.73 -9.24
C PRO A 686 30.40 8.79 -8.50
N ILE A 687 30.51 7.57 -9.00
CA ILE A 687 31.45 6.55 -8.49
C ILE A 687 32.13 5.82 -9.63
N ALA A 688 33.28 5.20 -9.33
CA ALA A 688 33.96 4.30 -10.27
C ALA A 688 34.25 2.98 -9.57
N VAL A 689 33.80 1.88 -10.18
CA VAL A 689 33.97 0.52 -9.66
C VAL A 689 34.69 -0.30 -10.74
N GLU A 690 35.90 -0.78 -10.47
CA GLU A 690 36.70 -1.60 -11.38
C GLU A 690 36.81 -1.06 -12.81
N GLY A 691 36.94 0.26 -12.94
CA GLY A 691 37.09 0.91 -14.24
C GLY A 691 35.75 1.27 -14.94
N VAL A 692 34.63 0.85 -14.40
CA VAL A 692 33.29 1.30 -14.84
C VAL A 692 32.95 2.58 -14.12
N VAL A 693 32.64 3.64 -14.86
CA VAL A 693 32.28 4.95 -14.31
C VAL A 693 30.77 5.13 -14.37
N PHE A 694 30.19 5.38 -13.21
CA PHE A 694 28.78 5.76 -13.05
C PHE A 694 28.73 7.26 -12.79
N SER A 695 28.06 8.00 -13.66
CA SER A 695 27.96 9.45 -13.52
C SER A 695 27.03 9.87 -12.39
N ASN A 696 25.91 9.16 -12.25
CA ASN A 696 24.88 9.41 -11.25
C ASN A 696 24.33 8.08 -10.74
N CYS A 697 25.13 7.42 -9.90
CA CYS A 697 24.85 6.07 -9.42
C CYS A 697 23.70 6.05 -8.42
N VAL A 698 22.80 5.11 -8.61
CA VAL A 698 21.74 4.74 -7.66
C VAL A 698 21.88 3.27 -7.32
N LEU A 699 21.95 3.00 -6.03
CA LEU A 699 21.94 1.65 -5.48
C LEU A 699 20.53 1.32 -5.01
N ARG A 700 19.92 0.29 -5.59
CA ARG A 700 18.56 -0.14 -5.31
C ARG A 700 18.58 -1.49 -4.59
N TYR A 701 17.79 -1.62 -3.53
CA TYR A 701 17.66 -2.83 -2.74
C TYR A 701 16.20 -3.25 -2.66
N THR A 702 15.91 -4.48 -3.08
CA THR A 702 14.59 -5.11 -2.94
C THR A 702 14.52 -5.83 -1.60
N ILE A 703 13.60 -5.40 -0.75
CA ILE A 703 13.54 -5.83 0.66
C ILE A 703 13.18 -7.31 0.78
N SER A 704 12.15 -7.75 0.06
CA SER A 704 11.66 -9.14 0.12
C SER A 704 12.68 -10.17 -0.38
N THR A 705 13.41 -9.86 -1.44
CA THR A 705 14.39 -10.77 -2.06
C THR A 705 15.83 -10.52 -1.60
N GLN A 706 16.09 -9.42 -0.90
CA GLN A 706 17.43 -8.97 -0.48
C GLN A 706 18.43 -8.79 -1.65
N VAL A 707 17.91 -8.42 -2.82
CA VAL A 707 18.66 -8.27 -4.05
C VAL A 707 19.07 -6.81 -4.23
N TRP A 708 20.33 -6.62 -4.64
CA TRP A 708 20.87 -5.32 -5.03
C TRP A 708 20.92 -5.16 -6.54
N THR A 709 20.51 -4.00 -7.02
CA THR A 709 20.65 -3.57 -8.42
C THR A 709 21.27 -2.19 -8.49
N VAL A 710 21.91 -1.87 -9.62
CA VAL A 710 22.62 -0.60 -9.81
C VAL A 710 22.02 0.13 -11.00
N TYR A 711 21.68 1.40 -10.80
CA TYR A 711 21.23 2.29 -11.86
C TYR A 711 22.23 3.43 -12.06
N ASP A 712 22.30 3.94 -13.27
CA ASP A 712 23.02 5.17 -13.60
C ASP A 712 22.06 6.13 -14.31
N TYR A 713 21.73 7.22 -13.65
CA TYR A 713 20.87 8.27 -14.19
C TYR A 713 21.61 9.27 -15.09
N LYS A 714 22.86 8.96 -15.45
CA LYS A 714 23.76 9.68 -16.37
C LYS A 714 23.71 11.22 -16.30
N ASN A 715 22.69 11.82 -16.95
CA ASN A 715 22.61 13.26 -17.12
C ASN A 715 21.76 13.94 -16.04
N ASN A 716 21.22 13.19 -15.11
CA ASN A 716 20.29 13.69 -14.11
C ASN A 716 20.95 13.63 -12.73
N ASP A 717 21.57 14.72 -12.33
CA ASP A 717 22.12 14.91 -10.98
C ASP A 717 20.98 15.04 -9.97
N VAL A 718 20.80 14.02 -9.13
CA VAL A 718 19.73 13.98 -8.14
C VAL A 718 20.09 14.80 -6.91
N THR A 719 19.28 15.81 -6.61
CA THR A 719 19.53 16.72 -5.49
C THR A 719 18.58 16.51 -4.31
N ALA A 720 17.40 15.95 -4.55
CA ALA A 720 16.41 15.61 -3.52
C ALA A 720 15.62 14.37 -3.93
N MET A 721 15.12 13.60 -2.96
CA MET A 721 14.23 12.47 -3.17
C MET A 721 13.14 12.45 -2.09
N VAL A 722 11.93 12.03 -2.44
CA VAL A 722 10.81 11.91 -1.50
C VAL A 722 9.79 10.89 -2.00
N LEU A 723 9.12 10.22 -1.09
CA LEU A 723 7.89 9.48 -1.39
C LEU A 723 6.71 10.45 -1.23
N TYR A 724 6.10 10.83 -2.33
CA TYR A 724 4.93 11.67 -2.35
C TYR A 724 3.67 10.81 -2.44
N ASP A 725 2.77 11.06 -1.52
CA ASP A 725 1.46 10.41 -1.46
C ASP A 725 0.41 11.47 -1.79
N ASN A 726 -0.25 11.34 -2.93
CA ASN A 726 -1.31 12.27 -3.34
C ASN A 726 -2.68 11.90 -2.74
N GLY A 727 -2.70 10.90 -1.84
CA GLY A 727 -3.91 10.37 -1.23
C GLY A 727 -4.55 9.23 -2.04
N ILE A 728 -4.10 9.00 -3.26
CA ILE A 728 -4.54 7.92 -4.15
C ILE A 728 -3.40 6.95 -4.42
N VAL A 729 -2.23 7.50 -4.75
CA VAL A 729 -1.03 6.73 -5.14
C VAL A 729 0.19 7.31 -4.46
N GLN A 730 1.02 6.42 -3.92
CA GLN A 730 2.37 6.76 -3.46
C GLN A 730 3.32 6.75 -4.65
N THR A 731 3.99 7.86 -4.88
CA THR A 731 4.90 8.03 -6.02
C THR A 731 6.28 8.45 -5.52
N PRO A 732 7.32 7.65 -5.76
CA PRO A 732 8.68 8.07 -5.47
C PRO A 732 9.11 9.15 -6.46
N LEU A 733 9.52 10.29 -5.95
CA LEU A 733 9.93 11.46 -6.72
C LEU A 733 11.41 11.77 -6.52
N LEU A 734 12.01 12.35 -7.54
CA LEU A 734 13.33 12.97 -7.47
C LEU A 734 13.29 14.41 -7.97
N GLY A 735 14.19 15.22 -7.43
CA GLY A 735 14.50 16.56 -7.92
C GLY A 735 15.93 16.64 -8.42
N THR A 736 16.19 17.48 -9.42
CA THR A 736 17.50 17.63 -10.05
C THR A 736 18.10 19.01 -9.81
N SER A 737 19.38 19.14 -10.11
CA SER A 737 20.06 20.44 -10.14
C SER A 737 19.53 21.40 -11.22
N ALA A 738 18.87 20.89 -12.23
CA ALA A 738 18.22 21.65 -13.28
C ALA A 738 16.75 22.03 -12.98
N GLY A 739 16.26 21.72 -11.76
CA GLY A 739 14.88 22.03 -11.36
C GLY A 739 13.82 21.05 -11.86
N LEU A 740 14.22 19.95 -12.50
CA LEU A 740 13.27 18.93 -12.96
C LEU A 740 12.77 18.12 -11.76
N VAL A 741 11.47 17.84 -11.75
CA VAL A 741 10.83 16.94 -10.79
C VAL A 741 10.28 15.73 -11.55
N GLY A 742 10.79 14.56 -11.24
CA GLY A 742 10.48 13.32 -11.96
C GLY A 742 9.94 12.22 -11.06
N SER A 743 8.97 11.46 -11.59
CA SER A 743 8.48 10.21 -11.02
C SER A 743 9.41 9.08 -11.41
N ILE A 744 9.96 8.42 -10.40
CA ILE A 744 10.93 7.33 -10.56
C ILE A 744 10.19 6.04 -10.97
N GLU A 745 10.85 5.20 -11.76
CA GLU A 745 10.33 3.90 -12.22
C GLU A 745 9.04 4.02 -13.08
N LYS A 746 8.93 5.10 -13.86
CA LYS A 746 7.85 5.30 -14.82
C LYS A 746 8.40 5.62 -16.21
N GLY A 747 7.75 5.08 -17.25
CA GLY A 747 8.12 5.31 -18.63
C GLY A 747 9.33 4.49 -19.12
N THR A 748 9.82 4.82 -20.31
CA THR A 748 10.90 4.10 -21.02
C THR A 748 12.15 4.95 -21.27
N THR A 749 12.14 6.21 -20.78
CA THR A 749 13.22 7.19 -20.94
C THR A 749 13.42 7.94 -19.63
N ASP A 750 14.58 8.59 -19.45
CA ASP A 750 14.82 9.50 -18.33
C ASP A 750 14.58 10.93 -18.80
N PHE A 751 13.44 11.52 -18.40
CA PHE A 751 12.99 12.84 -18.87
C PHE A 751 13.04 12.98 -20.39
N GLY A 752 12.56 11.96 -21.11
CA GLY A 752 12.56 11.92 -22.57
C GLY A 752 13.93 11.52 -23.20
N GLN A 753 14.98 11.34 -22.39
CA GLN A 753 16.29 10.92 -22.88
C GLN A 753 16.46 9.40 -22.76
N PRO A 754 16.99 8.71 -23.78
CA PRO A 754 17.24 7.29 -23.70
C PRO A 754 18.36 6.97 -22.69
N PHE A 755 18.23 5.86 -21.96
CA PHE A 755 19.27 5.34 -21.10
C PHE A 755 19.82 4.01 -21.63
N TYR A 756 21.06 3.67 -21.28
CA TYR A 756 21.69 2.40 -21.61
C TYR A 756 21.48 1.38 -20.48
N TYR A 757 21.59 0.13 -20.81
CA TYR A 757 21.69 -0.97 -19.85
C TYR A 757 22.89 -1.86 -20.19
N GLU A 758 23.46 -2.50 -19.18
CA GLU A 758 24.60 -3.39 -19.31
C GLU A 758 24.43 -4.58 -18.38
N TYR A 759 24.72 -5.75 -18.88
CA TYR A 759 24.70 -7.00 -18.14
C TYR A 759 26.01 -7.75 -18.39
N ILE A 760 26.76 -8.04 -17.33
CA ILE A 760 27.99 -8.82 -17.39
C ILE A 760 27.80 -10.01 -16.44
N ASP A 761 27.71 -11.20 -17.02
CA ASP A 761 27.75 -12.44 -16.25
C ASP A 761 29.16 -12.67 -15.67
N ARG A 762 29.24 -13.44 -14.62
CA ARG A 762 30.49 -13.79 -14.01
C ARG A 762 31.25 -14.80 -14.89
N TRP A 763 32.51 -14.93 -14.63
CA TRP A 763 33.32 -16.02 -15.23
C TRP A 763 32.72 -17.36 -14.83
N ARG A 764 32.47 -18.21 -15.80
CA ARG A 764 31.98 -19.57 -15.58
C ARG A 764 32.97 -20.58 -16.05
N SER A 765 33.28 -21.55 -15.20
CA SER A 765 33.97 -22.77 -15.61
C SER A 765 32.93 -23.74 -16.18
N PHE A 766 33.05 -24.06 -17.43
CA PHE A 766 32.21 -25.05 -18.10
C PHE A 766 32.65 -26.50 -17.88
N THR A 767 33.68 -26.70 -17.07
CA THR A 767 34.20 -28.03 -16.70
C THR A 767 34.70 -27.99 -15.27
N ASP A 768 34.61 -29.12 -14.57
CA ASP A 768 35.13 -29.29 -13.19
C ASP A 768 36.65 -29.16 -13.09
N MET A 769 37.34 -29.01 -14.19
CA MET A 769 38.74 -28.68 -14.27
C MET A 769 38.95 -27.40 -15.09
N TYR A 770 39.89 -26.54 -14.68
CA TYR A 770 40.34 -25.35 -15.39
C TYR A 770 40.96 -25.73 -16.75
N CYS A 771 40.13 -26.14 -17.69
CA CYS A 771 40.57 -26.46 -19.05
C CYS A 771 40.22 -25.30 -19.99
N GLU A 772 41.16 -24.92 -20.84
CA GLU A 772 40.86 -24.01 -21.93
C GLU A 772 39.73 -24.54 -22.79
N ILE A 773 38.66 -23.77 -22.91
CA ILE A 773 37.61 -24.04 -23.91
C ILE A 773 38.19 -23.72 -25.29
N LYS A 774 38.41 -24.74 -26.08
CA LYS A 774 39.02 -24.57 -27.42
C LYS A 774 38.02 -24.09 -28.47
N SER A 775 36.71 -24.29 -28.25
CA SER A 775 35.66 -23.73 -29.11
C SER A 775 34.31 -23.75 -28.40
N LEU A 776 33.56 -22.67 -28.49
CA LEU A 776 32.12 -22.60 -28.19
C LEU A 776 31.36 -22.93 -29.47
N GLY A 777 30.39 -23.87 -29.40
CA GLY A 777 29.59 -24.28 -30.55
C GLY A 777 28.56 -23.23 -30.99
N GLY A 778 28.15 -22.37 -30.07
CA GLY A 778 27.23 -21.27 -30.29
C GLY A 778 26.67 -20.75 -28.99
N ILE A 779 26.16 -19.54 -28.99
CA ILE A 779 25.41 -18.90 -27.90
C ILE A 779 24.04 -18.50 -28.47
N SER A 780 22.97 -19.01 -27.86
CA SER A 780 21.60 -18.59 -28.20
C SER A 780 21.17 -17.52 -27.22
N VAL A 781 20.74 -16.37 -27.70
CA VAL A 781 20.24 -15.26 -26.91
C VAL A 781 18.83 -14.93 -27.39
N TYR A 782 17.91 -14.90 -26.44
CA TYR A 782 16.52 -14.48 -26.67
C TYR A 782 16.33 -13.10 -26.04
N SER A 783 15.97 -12.10 -26.84
CA SER A 783 15.68 -10.77 -26.34
C SER A 783 14.36 -10.26 -26.93
N GLU A 784 13.56 -9.63 -26.08
CA GLU A 784 12.39 -8.85 -26.50
C GLU A 784 12.69 -7.37 -26.25
N ASN A 785 12.80 -6.60 -27.31
CA ASN A 785 12.97 -5.16 -27.25
C ASN A 785 11.67 -4.46 -27.61
N ALA A 786 10.93 -4.02 -26.61
CA ALA A 786 9.64 -3.34 -26.83
C ALA A 786 9.79 -1.87 -27.27
N ALA A 787 10.95 -1.26 -27.08
CA ALA A 787 11.16 0.17 -27.23
C ALA A 787 11.97 0.59 -28.47
N GLY A 788 12.37 -0.35 -29.34
CA GLY A 788 13.09 -0.03 -30.57
C GLY A 788 14.56 0.37 -30.36
N GLY A 789 15.22 -0.08 -29.29
CA GLY A 789 16.66 0.15 -29.07
C GLY A 789 17.55 -0.97 -29.61
N ASN A 790 18.83 -0.70 -29.73
CA ASN A 790 19.84 -1.67 -30.18
C ASN A 790 20.44 -2.44 -28.99
N VAL A 791 20.54 -3.75 -29.08
CA VAL A 791 21.22 -4.61 -28.10
C VAL A 791 22.54 -5.15 -28.71
N SER A 792 23.66 -4.80 -28.08
CA SER A 792 24.98 -5.28 -28.50
C SER A 792 25.46 -6.40 -27.60
N TYR A 793 25.84 -7.52 -28.18
CA TYR A 793 26.39 -8.68 -27.48
C TYR A 793 27.93 -8.72 -27.65
N GLN A 794 28.60 -8.96 -26.54
CA GLN A 794 30.08 -9.06 -26.53
C GLN A 794 30.52 -10.27 -25.70
N ILE A 795 31.64 -10.83 -26.02
CA ILE A 795 32.30 -11.90 -25.27
C ILE A 795 33.72 -11.49 -24.86
N GLN A 796 34.07 -11.73 -23.61
CA GLN A 796 35.42 -11.55 -23.11
C GLN A 796 36.18 -12.89 -23.20
N LYS A 797 37.33 -12.90 -23.86
CA LYS A 797 38.10 -14.12 -24.04
C LYS A 797 39.16 -14.34 -22.97
N SER A 798 39.83 -13.31 -22.53
CA SER A 798 40.87 -13.37 -21.49
C SER A 798 41.31 -11.96 -21.08
N GLY A 799 41.50 -11.75 -19.78
CA GLY A 799 42.01 -10.51 -19.23
C GLY A 799 41.00 -9.34 -19.23
N PRO A 800 41.22 -8.34 -18.39
CA PRO A 800 40.37 -7.16 -18.37
C PRO A 800 40.46 -6.40 -19.70
N ASN A 801 39.34 -5.89 -20.16
CA ASN A 801 39.19 -5.11 -21.40
C ASN A 801 39.38 -5.87 -22.74
N ALA A 802 39.33 -7.19 -22.73
CA ALA A 802 39.45 -8.01 -23.95
C ALA A 802 38.11 -8.38 -24.59
N TRP A 803 37.15 -7.47 -24.53
CA TRP A 803 35.80 -7.66 -25.09
C TRP A 803 35.82 -7.67 -26.63
N LYS A 804 35.13 -8.65 -27.20
CA LYS A 804 34.93 -8.74 -28.65
C LYS A 804 33.44 -8.69 -28.95
N PRO A 805 33.00 -7.84 -29.89
CA PRO A 805 31.63 -7.83 -30.32
C PRO A 805 31.25 -9.16 -30.98
N LEU A 806 30.07 -9.69 -30.65
CA LEU A 806 29.44 -10.82 -31.33
C LEU A 806 28.43 -10.32 -32.36
N ALA A 807 27.48 -9.50 -31.95
CA ALA A 807 26.48 -8.93 -32.84
C ALA A 807 25.79 -7.71 -32.19
N THR A 808 25.00 -7.01 -33.01
CA THR A 808 24.06 -5.99 -32.59
C THR A 808 22.70 -6.36 -33.18
N ILE A 809 21.62 -6.32 -32.37
CA ILE A 809 20.26 -6.64 -32.79
C ILE A 809 19.40 -5.38 -32.60
N ASP A 810 18.69 -5.02 -33.67
CA ASP A 810 17.92 -3.77 -33.75
C ASP A 810 16.46 -3.93 -33.31
N GLU A 811 15.92 -5.14 -33.29
CA GLU A 811 14.52 -5.43 -33.03
C GLU A 811 14.31 -6.77 -32.30
N LYS A 812 13.05 -7.15 -32.08
CA LYS A 812 12.67 -8.44 -31.50
C LYS A 812 13.15 -9.64 -32.33
N ASN A 813 14.37 -10.04 -32.14
CA ASN A 813 14.93 -11.18 -32.84
C ASN A 813 15.71 -12.11 -31.93
N ASN A 814 15.61 -13.38 -32.21
CA ASN A 814 16.50 -14.40 -31.64
C ASN A 814 17.79 -14.42 -32.40
N ALA A 815 18.93 -14.35 -31.72
CA ALA A 815 20.23 -14.47 -32.33
C ALA A 815 20.90 -15.77 -31.89
N PHE A 816 21.49 -16.46 -32.85
CA PHE A 816 22.34 -17.61 -32.61
C PHE A 816 23.76 -17.26 -33.10
N PHE A 817 24.75 -17.35 -32.20
CA PHE A 817 26.15 -16.97 -32.48
C PHE A 817 27.12 -18.14 -32.41
#